data_bceaa66bfd61eea5e1b1d092f5789b53
#
_entry.id   bceaa66bfd61eea5e1b1d092f5789b53
#
_cell.length_a   1.000
_cell.length_b   1.000
_cell.length_c   1.000
_cell.angle_alpha   90.00
_cell.angle_beta   90.00
_cell.angle_gamma   90.00
#
_symmetry.space_group_name_H-M   'P 1'
#
loop_
_entity.id
_entity.type
_entity.pdbx_description
1 polymer ?
#
loop_
_entity_poly.entity_id
_entity_poly.type
_entity_poly.pdbx_seq_one_letter_code
_entity_poly.pdbx_strand_id
1 'polypeptide(L)'
;MTFYYDTVTFRNGWPCQPHNSDFWVAPAFGFTIFIRNLYGEDMATNRPTDSTDSTAQDTRDTRDVRVVRDAHGAFGVEGHPKRWSILAVLVVSLLVVVLDNTILNIALPTIQRELGASQSQLVWAVDAYVLVFAALLFTWGVLGDRIGRKKVLIVGLILFALASAVAAFSTTPSMLIGMRALMGVGGAAVLPTTLAIITVVFPPHERGKAIGYWAGAVGAAVALGPVLGGILLQHPAWFQWLVGNVWGSVFLINVPIVIVGVIAIAKVVPETKNPNPRALDIPGLLLSITGLGLLIFGIIHASETRNWLAPSVLIPAFAGVALIAFFLWIESRSDHASFDVALFKNRGYAVSLTAVSLAFFALSGVTFVLPFYLQILRGFDTLSAGLAFVPFAVGQIIAAPRSAAMVEKFGYKVVMSVGLGAVAVALGALSVIQIDTPIWLVLVIFFIFGFGMGNVIAPASTVMQNVLPLARAGAGSAVQNTVRQVGGALGVAVIGTILATRYASNVEPFLGNLPAEIPDQAKEIASESIIGTVSVLNQAVESGIPATTVAQLQSGAFEAFLNASHITSMISTGIVLIAFFVVLFGLPKIDPPQKAKIEPPTQVPDPAHSETNAVIEAEFSNYETAVVEELDSSPKPADPAR
;
A
#
# COMPACT_ATOMS: atom_id res chain seq x y z
N MET A 1 -9.41 49.32 -3.71
CA MET A 1 -9.05 48.88 -5.04
C MET A 1 -10.10 47.84 -5.45
N THR A 2 -11.04 48.29 -6.23
CA THR A 2 -12.32 47.64 -6.57
C THR A 2 -12.10 46.65 -7.71
N PHE A 3 -12.48 45.41 -7.53
CA PHE A 3 -12.61 44.48 -8.68
C PHE A 3 -14.06 44.00 -8.82
N TYR A 4 -14.58 44.28 -9.99
CA TYR A 4 -15.88 43.91 -10.53
C TYR A 4 -16.02 42.40 -10.66
N TYR A 5 -17.17 41.88 -10.22
CA TYR A 5 -17.66 40.56 -10.63
C TYR A 5 -18.80 40.73 -11.59
N ASP A 6 -18.61 40.27 -12.83
CA ASP A 6 -19.65 40.19 -13.87
C ASP A 6 -20.57 38.99 -13.57
N THR A 7 -21.84 39.33 -13.50
CA THR A 7 -22.98 38.44 -13.38
C THR A 7 -23.21 37.68 -14.69
N VAL A 8 -23.13 36.34 -14.67
CA VAL A 8 -23.67 35.49 -15.74
C VAL A 8 -25.04 34.96 -15.33
N THR A 9 -26.07 35.53 -15.95
CA THR A 9 -27.45 35.08 -15.84
C THR A 9 -27.66 33.80 -16.63
N PHE A 10 -28.07 32.72 -15.96
CA PHE A 10 -28.65 31.56 -16.61
C PHE A 10 -30.16 31.77 -16.86
N ARG A 11 -30.52 31.87 -18.09
CA ARG A 11 -31.90 31.85 -18.60
C ARG A 11 -32.09 30.48 -19.26
N ASN A 12 -32.95 29.66 -18.77
CA ASN A 12 -33.92 28.78 -19.41
C ASN A 12 -34.29 27.62 -18.52
N GLY A 13 -35.57 27.61 -18.12
CA GLY A 13 -36.19 26.57 -17.36
C GLY A 13 -36.46 25.29 -18.16
N TRP A 14 -36.34 24.19 -17.50
CA TRP A 14 -37.05 22.93 -17.80
C TRP A 14 -37.43 22.25 -16.48
N PRO A 15 -38.62 21.62 -16.40
CA PRO A 15 -39.15 21.09 -15.14
C PRO A 15 -38.54 19.75 -14.74
N CYS A 16 -38.30 19.58 -13.46
CA CYS A 16 -38.01 18.29 -12.85
C CYS A 16 -39.21 17.35 -12.89
N GLN A 17 -39.04 16.18 -13.45
CA GLN A 17 -39.84 15.01 -13.08
C GLN A 17 -38.94 13.92 -12.50
N PRO A 18 -39.37 13.27 -11.41
CA PRO A 18 -38.61 12.19 -10.79
C PRO A 18 -39.02 10.86 -11.43
N HIS A 19 -38.09 10.07 -11.93
CA HIS A 19 -38.21 8.61 -11.91
C HIS A 19 -36.94 7.89 -12.38
N ASN A 20 -36.68 6.81 -11.64
CA ASN A 20 -35.94 5.60 -11.96
C ASN A 20 -34.43 5.60 -11.80
N SER A 21 -34.08 4.94 -10.70
CA SER A 21 -32.90 4.16 -10.45
C SER A 21 -32.61 3.16 -11.59
N ASP A 22 -31.65 3.47 -12.45
CA ASP A 22 -31.01 2.46 -13.29
C ASP A 22 -29.51 2.54 -13.10
N PHE A 23 -29.00 1.68 -12.24
CA PHE A 23 -27.59 1.37 -12.15
C PHE A 23 -27.18 0.61 -13.42
N TRP A 24 -26.49 1.27 -14.32
CA TRP A 24 -25.79 0.61 -15.41
C TRP A 24 -24.56 -0.11 -14.88
N VAL A 25 -24.68 -1.43 -14.74
CA VAL A 25 -23.54 -2.33 -14.69
C VAL A 25 -23.02 -2.43 -16.12
N ALA A 26 -21.94 -1.68 -16.42
CA ALA A 26 -21.24 -1.85 -17.68
C ALA A 26 -20.56 -3.24 -17.69
N PRO A 27 -20.80 -4.08 -18.70
CA PRO A 27 -20.20 -5.41 -18.76
C PRO A 27 -18.69 -5.27 -19.02
N ALA A 28 -17.92 -6.08 -18.31
CA ALA A 28 -16.47 -6.21 -18.38
C ALA A 28 -15.97 -6.80 -19.73
N PHE A 29 -16.40 -6.27 -20.84
CA PHE A 29 -16.04 -6.77 -22.19
C PHE A 29 -14.66 -6.32 -22.67
N GLY A 30 -14.06 -5.28 -22.07
CA GLY A 30 -12.73 -4.79 -22.48
C GLY A 30 -11.56 -5.66 -22.01
N PHE A 31 -11.72 -6.37 -20.89
CA PHE A 31 -10.63 -7.13 -20.29
C PHE A 31 -10.39 -8.48 -20.97
N THR A 32 -11.41 -9.08 -21.57
CA THR A 32 -11.32 -10.35 -22.31
C THR A 32 -10.57 -10.19 -23.63
N ILE A 33 -10.65 -9.03 -24.28
CA ILE A 33 -9.93 -8.75 -25.53
C ILE A 33 -8.43 -8.55 -25.27
N PHE A 34 -8.06 -7.95 -24.13
CA PHE A 34 -6.67 -7.77 -23.74
C PHE A 34 -5.96 -9.09 -23.41
N ILE A 35 -6.66 -10.02 -22.79
CA ILE A 35 -6.13 -11.36 -22.48
C ILE A 35 -6.01 -12.22 -23.76
N ARG A 36 -6.94 -12.09 -24.73
CA ARG A 36 -6.94 -12.88 -25.96
C ARG A 36 -5.78 -12.51 -26.91
N ASN A 37 -5.32 -11.28 -26.88
CA ASN A 37 -4.14 -10.84 -27.65
C ASN A 37 -2.80 -11.15 -26.97
N LEU A 38 -2.80 -11.56 -25.69
CA LEU A 38 -1.61 -12.03 -24.96
C LEU A 38 -1.35 -13.54 -25.13
N TYR A 39 -2.33 -14.30 -25.66
CA TYR A 39 -2.25 -15.75 -25.87
C TYR A 39 -2.23 -16.14 -27.37
N GLY A 40 -1.68 -15.26 -28.24
CA GLY A 40 -1.43 -15.59 -29.63
C GLY A 40 -0.36 -16.67 -29.77
N GLU A 41 -0.81 -17.81 -30.23
CA GLU A 41 -0.13 -18.87 -30.96
C GLU A 41 1.40 -18.97 -30.89
N ASP A 42 1.89 -20.00 -30.17
CA ASP A 42 3.06 -20.76 -30.58
C ASP A 42 3.06 -22.11 -29.83
N MET A 43 2.27 -23.07 -30.32
CA MET A 43 2.44 -24.47 -30.04
C MET A 43 2.62 -25.22 -31.39
N ALA A 44 3.85 -25.28 -31.85
CA ALA A 44 4.24 -26.27 -32.84
C ALA A 44 5.73 -26.61 -32.68
N THR A 45 5.93 -27.84 -32.23
CA THR A 45 7.05 -28.76 -32.57
C THR A 45 8.46 -28.20 -32.64
N ASN A 46 9.32 -28.62 -31.70
CA ASN A 46 10.73 -28.88 -32.03
C ASN A 46 11.24 -30.13 -31.30
N ARG A 47 11.48 -31.18 -32.07
CA ARG A 47 12.33 -32.31 -31.72
C ARG A 47 13.80 -31.88 -31.78
N PRO A 48 14.69 -32.45 -30.99
CA PRO A 48 16.12 -32.17 -31.06
C PRO A 48 16.74 -32.93 -32.23
N THR A 49 17.49 -32.23 -33.08
CA THR A 49 18.44 -32.84 -34.00
C THR A 49 19.84 -32.56 -33.48
N ASP A 50 20.57 -33.66 -33.25
CA ASP A 50 22.02 -33.72 -33.16
C ASP A 50 22.68 -33.07 -34.38
N SER A 51 23.71 -32.27 -34.14
CA SER A 51 24.86 -32.19 -35.04
C SER A 51 26.08 -31.63 -34.31
N THR A 52 27.04 -32.51 -34.10
CA THR A 52 28.45 -32.25 -33.95
C THR A 52 28.97 -31.36 -35.10
N ASP A 53 29.73 -30.32 -34.87
CA ASP A 53 31.02 -30.17 -35.54
C ASP A 53 31.97 -29.17 -34.80
N SER A 54 33.24 -29.42 -35.03
CA SER A 54 34.43 -29.01 -34.31
C SER A 54 35.11 -27.75 -34.88
N THR A 55 35.97 -27.16 -34.03
CA THR A 55 37.20 -26.38 -34.31
C THR A 55 37.07 -24.99 -34.90
N ALA A 56 37.52 -24.02 -34.13
CA ALA A 56 38.74 -23.23 -34.38
C ALA A 56 38.96 -22.17 -33.31
N GLN A 57 40.21 -22.09 -32.84
CA GLN A 57 40.76 -21.04 -31.98
C GLN A 57 40.58 -19.67 -32.61
N ASP A 58 40.13 -18.69 -31.82
CA ASP A 58 40.67 -17.33 -31.89
C ASP A 58 40.73 -16.69 -30.50
N THR A 59 41.93 -16.49 -30.04
CA THR A 59 42.30 -15.77 -28.82
C THR A 59 42.19 -14.28 -29.07
N ARG A 60 41.15 -13.64 -28.52
CA ARG A 60 41.15 -12.20 -28.18
C ARG A 60 40.40 -11.96 -26.88
N ASP A 61 41.18 -11.49 -25.97
CA ASP A 61 40.95 -10.92 -24.66
C ASP A 61 39.68 -10.03 -24.63
N THR A 62 38.57 -10.59 -24.27
CA THR A 62 37.45 -9.89 -23.69
C THR A 62 37.08 -10.66 -22.44
N ARG A 63 37.28 -10.04 -21.28
CA ARG A 63 36.73 -10.47 -20.01
C ARG A 63 35.21 -10.42 -20.08
N ASP A 64 34.63 -11.34 -20.82
CA ASP A 64 33.23 -11.71 -20.64
C ASP A 64 33.11 -12.33 -19.25
N VAL A 65 32.66 -11.52 -18.32
CA VAL A 65 32.17 -12.01 -17.04
C VAL A 65 30.99 -12.94 -17.39
N ARG A 66 31.27 -14.23 -17.56
CA ARG A 66 30.25 -15.27 -17.63
C ARG A 66 29.49 -15.22 -16.31
N VAL A 67 28.38 -14.48 -16.31
CA VAL A 67 27.40 -14.52 -15.24
C VAL A 67 26.84 -15.94 -15.23
N VAL A 68 27.37 -16.78 -14.35
CA VAL A 68 26.84 -18.10 -14.11
C VAL A 68 25.42 -17.89 -13.58
N ARG A 69 24.41 -18.09 -14.44
CA ARG A 69 23.02 -18.17 -14.03
C ARG A 69 22.88 -19.45 -13.21
N ASP A 70 22.84 -19.31 -11.89
CA ASP A 70 22.38 -20.40 -11.06
C ASP A 70 20.91 -20.72 -11.39
N ALA A 71 20.42 -21.88 -10.97
CA ALA A 71 19.09 -22.41 -11.29
C ALA A 71 17.91 -21.48 -10.90
N HIS A 72 18.18 -20.33 -10.27
CA HIS A 72 17.20 -19.34 -9.80
C HIS A 72 17.32 -17.98 -10.52
N GLY A 73 18.16 -17.85 -11.53
CA GLY A 73 18.33 -16.60 -12.30
C GLY A 73 18.94 -15.44 -11.50
N ALA A 74 19.55 -15.70 -10.34
CA ALA A 74 20.27 -14.70 -9.56
C ALA A 74 21.61 -14.35 -10.22
N PHE A 75 21.97 -13.07 -10.22
CA PHE A 75 23.31 -12.64 -10.59
C PHE A 75 24.27 -13.11 -9.50
N GLY A 76 25.12 -14.11 -9.74
CA GLY A 76 26.05 -14.78 -8.85
C GLY A 76 26.42 -14.13 -7.50
N VAL A 77 27.43 -14.62 -6.82
CA VAL A 77 27.84 -14.17 -5.46
C VAL A 77 28.12 -12.65 -5.37
N GLU A 78 28.47 -11.99 -6.48
CA GLU A 78 28.80 -10.56 -6.52
C GLU A 78 27.60 -9.62 -6.74
N GLY A 79 26.44 -10.13 -7.17
CA GLY A 79 25.25 -9.33 -7.51
C GLY A 79 25.42 -8.46 -8.77
N HIS A 80 24.38 -7.70 -9.13
CA HIS A 80 24.44 -6.83 -10.32
C HIS A 80 25.33 -5.61 -10.10
N PRO A 81 26.25 -5.22 -11.03
CA PRO A 81 27.18 -4.11 -10.82
C PRO A 81 26.51 -2.75 -10.57
N LYS A 82 25.31 -2.51 -11.16
CA LYS A 82 24.53 -1.28 -10.97
C LYS A 82 23.43 -1.42 -9.89
N ARG A 83 23.53 -2.36 -8.95
CA ARG A 83 22.47 -2.69 -7.99
C ARG A 83 21.98 -1.49 -7.15
N TRP A 84 22.86 -0.60 -6.74
CA TRP A 84 22.48 0.58 -5.96
C TRP A 84 21.71 1.62 -6.79
N SER A 85 22.08 1.81 -8.07
CA SER A 85 21.32 2.66 -8.99
C SER A 85 19.94 2.06 -9.30
N ILE A 86 19.86 0.74 -9.44
CA ILE A 86 18.61 0.02 -9.59
C ILE A 86 17.72 0.26 -8.35
N LEU A 87 18.28 0.10 -7.15
CA LEU A 87 17.56 0.36 -5.90
C LEU A 87 16.99 1.78 -5.85
N ALA A 88 17.79 2.79 -6.19
CA ALA A 88 17.34 4.18 -6.20
C ALA A 88 16.13 4.39 -7.12
N VAL A 89 16.16 3.82 -8.34
CA VAL A 89 15.04 3.90 -9.30
C VAL A 89 13.80 3.17 -8.79
N LEU A 90 13.97 1.98 -8.18
CA LEU A 90 12.87 1.21 -7.60
C LEU A 90 12.25 1.93 -6.39
N VAL A 91 13.07 2.58 -5.56
CA VAL A 91 12.62 3.38 -4.42
C VAL A 91 11.81 4.59 -4.89
N VAL A 92 12.25 5.32 -5.93
CA VAL A 92 11.47 6.45 -6.50
C VAL A 92 10.11 5.95 -7.03
N SER A 93 10.09 4.82 -7.73
CA SER A 93 8.84 4.22 -8.24
C SER A 93 7.88 3.83 -7.11
N LEU A 94 8.41 3.33 -6.01
CA LEU A 94 7.63 3.01 -4.82
C LEU A 94 7.11 4.27 -4.13
N LEU A 95 7.96 5.28 -3.98
CA LEU A 95 7.62 6.54 -3.33
C LEU A 95 6.38 7.18 -3.97
N VAL A 96 6.28 7.22 -5.30
CA VAL A 96 5.14 7.81 -6.02
C VAL A 96 3.82 7.16 -5.59
N VAL A 97 3.77 5.82 -5.56
CA VAL A 97 2.55 5.06 -5.23
C VAL A 97 2.16 5.22 -3.76
N VAL A 98 3.14 5.29 -2.86
CA VAL A 98 2.87 5.47 -1.42
C VAL A 98 2.53 6.92 -1.09
N LEU A 99 3.21 7.89 -1.72
CA LEU A 99 2.91 9.32 -1.59
C LEU A 99 1.49 9.64 -2.03
N ASP A 100 1.06 9.12 -3.18
CA ASP A 100 -0.28 9.34 -3.72
C ASP A 100 -1.38 8.96 -2.71
N ASN A 101 -1.22 7.85 -2.01
CA ASN A 101 -2.18 7.42 -1.01
C ASN A 101 -2.26 8.37 0.21
N THR A 102 -1.18 9.04 0.55
CA THR A 102 -1.11 9.93 1.72
C THR A 102 -1.38 11.40 1.37
N ILE A 103 -1.01 11.83 0.17
CA ILE A 103 -1.32 13.16 -0.37
C ILE A 103 -2.83 13.40 -0.43
N LEU A 104 -3.61 12.38 -0.84
CA LEU A 104 -5.05 12.51 -0.98
C LEU A 104 -5.71 12.93 0.35
N ASN A 105 -5.27 12.39 1.48
CA ASN A 105 -5.89 12.68 2.76
C ASN A 105 -5.92 14.18 3.09
N ILE A 106 -4.84 14.91 2.80
CA ILE A 106 -4.79 16.36 3.04
C ILE A 106 -5.64 17.15 2.05
N ALA A 107 -5.93 16.56 0.87
CA ALA A 107 -6.75 17.17 -0.16
C ALA A 107 -8.27 16.91 0.04
N LEU A 108 -8.67 15.95 0.88
CA LEU A 108 -10.07 15.57 1.05
C LEU A 108 -11.00 16.76 1.35
N PRO A 109 -10.68 17.68 2.27
CA PRO A 109 -11.53 18.83 2.54
C PRO A 109 -11.68 19.75 1.31
N THR A 110 -10.62 19.94 0.54
CA THR A 110 -10.66 20.74 -0.69
C THR A 110 -11.49 20.05 -1.78
N ILE A 111 -11.29 18.74 -1.98
CA ILE A 111 -12.06 17.93 -2.94
C ILE A 111 -13.54 17.94 -2.58
N GLN A 112 -13.88 17.81 -1.30
CA GLN A 112 -15.26 17.83 -0.84
C GLN A 112 -15.93 19.15 -1.20
N ARG A 113 -15.27 20.27 -0.94
CA ARG A 113 -15.78 21.61 -1.22
C ARG A 113 -15.95 21.91 -2.72
N GLU A 114 -14.96 21.48 -3.53
CA GLU A 114 -14.93 21.78 -4.96
C GLU A 114 -15.85 20.86 -5.79
N LEU A 115 -15.94 19.57 -5.45
CA LEU A 115 -16.77 18.60 -6.15
C LEU A 115 -18.17 18.41 -5.53
N GLY A 116 -18.45 19.03 -4.37
CA GLY A 116 -19.69 18.78 -3.64
C GLY A 116 -19.85 17.32 -3.20
N ALA A 117 -18.73 16.63 -2.92
CA ALA A 117 -18.75 15.22 -2.59
C ALA A 117 -19.37 14.96 -1.21
N SER A 118 -20.23 13.94 -1.10
CA SER A 118 -20.71 13.47 0.20
C SER A 118 -19.59 12.80 1.00
N GLN A 119 -19.79 12.64 2.31
CA GLN A 119 -18.81 11.97 3.17
C GLN A 119 -18.57 10.51 2.73
N SER A 120 -19.61 9.80 2.29
CA SER A 120 -19.48 8.44 1.76
C SER A 120 -18.65 8.39 0.49
N GLN A 121 -18.82 9.37 -0.41
CA GLN A 121 -18.02 9.47 -1.64
C GLN A 121 -16.55 9.76 -1.36
N LEU A 122 -16.22 10.52 -0.32
CA LEU A 122 -14.82 10.73 0.09
C LEU A 122 -14.20 9.44 0.64
N VAL A 123 -14.95 8.68 1.44
CA VAL A 123 -14.50 7.36 1.92
C VAL A 123 -14.24 6.45 0.72
N TRP A 124 -15.15 6.40 -0.25
CA TRP A 124 -14.96 5.65 -1.49
C TRP A 124 -13.75 6.13 -2.31
N ALA A 125 -13.48 7.43 -2.38
CA ALA A 125 -12.32 7.95 -3.10
C ALA A 125 -10.99 7.44 -2.52
N VAL A 126 -10.93 7.20 -1.21
CA VAL A 126 -9.77 6.57 -0.55
C VAL A 126 -9.81 5.06 -0.75
N ASP A 127 -10.93 4.41 -0.43
CA ASP A 127 -11.03 2.96 -0.33
C ASP A 127 -11.03 2.26 -1.68
N ALA A 128 -11.56 2.85 -2.74
CA ALA A 128 -11.55 2.25 -4.07
C ALA A 128 -10.11 1.94 -4.55
N TYR A 129 -9.17 2.85 -4.28
CA TYR A 129 -7.76 2.62 -4.55
C TYR A 129 -7.19 1.48 -3.69
N VAL A 130 -7.36 1.56 -2.37
CA VAL A 130 -6.77 0.63 -1.41
C VAL A 130 -7.31 -0.79 -1.61
N LEU A 131 -8.63 -0.92 -1.86
CA LEU A 131 -9.31 -2.18 -2.10
C LEU A 131 -8.76 -2.89 -3.34
N VAL A 132 -8.75 -2.21 -4.48
CA VAL A 132 -8.27 -2.77 -5.75
C VAL A 132 -6.77 -3.07 -5.67
N PHE A 133 -6.01 -2.16 -5.06
CA PHE A 133 -4.58 -2.34 -4.80
C PHE A 133 -4.31 -3.61 -3.98
N ALA A 134 -5.01 -3.79 -2.84
CA ALA A 134 -4.83 -4.95 -1.97
C ALA A 134 -5.16 -6.28 -2.68
N ALA A 135 -6.26 -6.30 -3.41
CA ALA A 135 -6.74 -7.49 -4.11
C ALA A 135 -5.81 -7.93 -5.26
N LEU A 136 -5.22 -6.97 -5.99
CA LEU A 136 -4.36 -7.26 -7.14
C LEU A 136 -2.88 -7.46 -6.79
N LEU A 137 -2.47 -7.16 -5.56
CA LEU A 137 -1.07 -7.19 -5.13
C LEU A 137 -0.41 -8.55 -5.43
N PHE A 138 -1.10 -9.64 -5.11
CA PHE A 138 -0.62 -10.99 -5.34
C PHE A 138 -0.62 -11.35 -6.84
N THR A 139 -1.69 -11.01 -7.54
CA THR A 139 -1.84 -11.27 -8.98
C THR A 139 -0.71 -10.64 -9.79
N TRP A 140 -0.37 -9.37 -9.50
CA TRP A 140 0.74 -8.70 -10.15
C TRP A 140 2.11 -9.32 -9.83
N GLY A 141 2.28 -9.86 -8.60
CA GLY A 141 3.48 -10.62 -8.24
C GLY A 141 3.66 -11.86 -9.14
N VAL A 142 2.61 -12.68 -9.29
CA VAL A 142 2.61 -13.87 -10.15
C VAL A 142 2.79 -13.50 -11.61
N LEU A 143 2.13 -12.43 -12.07
CA LEU A 143 2.25 -11.95 -13.43
C LEU A 143 3.68 -11.47 -13.74
N GLY A 144 4.31 -10.78 -12.80
CA GLY A 144 5.72 -10.37 -12.88
C GLY A 144 6.68 -11.54 -13.00
N ASP A 145 6.42 -12.61 -12.26
CA ASP A 145 7.20 -13.85 -12.35
C ASP A 145 7.04 -14.55 -13.72
N ARG A 146 5.87 -14.46 -14.35
CA ARG A 146 5.57 -15.09 -15.66
C ARG A 146 6.09 -14.30 -16.85
N ILE A 147 5.67 -13.03 -16.97
CA ILE A 147 5.93 -12.23 -18.18
C ILE A 147 7.18 -11.36 -18.05
N GLY A 148 7.68 -11.16 -16.83
CA GLY A 148 8.87 -10.37 -16.52
C GLY A 148 8.56 -9.22 -15.59
N ARG A 149 9.37 -9.11 -14.53
CA ARG A 149 9.17 -8.15 -13.43
C ARG A 149 9.34 -6.71 -13.88
N LYS A 150 10.33 -6.42 -14.74
CA LYS A 150 10.53 -5.10 -15.33
C LYS A 150 9.34 -4.66 -16.18
N LYS A 151 8.83 -5.54 -17.04
CA LYS A 151 7.69 -5.23 -17.92
C LYS A 151 6.45 -4.92 -17.10
N VAL A 152 6.14 -5.74 -16.09
CA VAL A 152 5.00 -5.55 -15.20
C VAL A 152 5.12 -4.25 -14.42
N LEU A 153 6.31 -3.92 -13.92
CA LEU A 153 6.55 -2.65 -13.21
C LEU A 153 6.27 -1.44 -14.14
N ILE A 154 6.78 -1.47 -15.38
CA ILE A 154 6.55 -0.40 -16.35
C ILE A 154 5.07 -0.26 -16.69
N VAL A 155 4.38 -1.37 -17.00
CA VAL A 155 2.94 -1.36 -17.33
C VAL A 155 2.12 -0.84 -16.15
N GLY A 156 2.41 -1.31 -14.93
CA GLY A 156 1.74 -0.83 -13.73
C GLY A 156 1.92 0.68 -13.51
N LEU A 157 3.14 1.19 -13.65
CA LEU A 157 3.43 2.62 -13.50
C LEU A 157 2.75 3.47 -14.60
N ILE A 158 2.75 3.02 -15.84
CA ILE A 158 2.08 3.73 -16.95
C ILE A 158 0.57 3.78 -16.68
N LEU A 159 -0.05 2.66 -16.31
CA LEU A 159 -1.48 2.61 -15.98
C LEU A 159 -1.81 3.53 -14.81
N PHE A 160 -0.98 3.51 -13.76
CA PHE A 160 -1.11 4.41 -12.61
C PHE A 160 -1.04 5.88 -13.02
N ALA A 161 -0.05 6.27 -13.83
CA ALA A 161 0.12 7.65 -14.27
C ALA A 161 -1.01 8.12 -15.18
N LEU A 162 -1.49 7.28 -16.11
CA LEU A 162 -2.63 7.60 -16.97
C LEU A 162 -3.91 7.79 -16.15
N ALA A 163 -4.19 6.88 -15.23
CA ALA A 163 -5.35 7.01 -14.35
C ALA A 163 -5.22 8.24 -13.43
N SER A 164 -4.03 8.54 -12.93
CA SER A 164 -3.74 9.73 -12.12
C SER A 164 -3.92 11.02 -12.93
N ALA A 165 -3.45 11.04 -14.19
CA ALA A 165 -3.67 12.17 -15.08
C ALA A 165 -5.17 12.43 -15.29
N VAL A 166 -5.96 11.38 -15.57
CA VAL A 166 -7.42 11.52 -15.75
C VAL A 166 -8.11 11.92 -14.46
N ALA A 167 -7.66 11.38 -13.30
CA ALA A 167 -8.16 11.77 -11.98
C ALA A 167 -8.02 13.28 -11.72
N ALA A 168 -6.92 13.89 -12.15
CA ALA A 168 -6.68 15.33 -12.01
C ALA A 168 -7.76 16.21 -12.69
N PHE A 169 -8.42 15.70 -13.73
CA PHE A 169 -9.47 16.38 -14.48
C PHE A 169 -10.89 15.93 -14.09
N SER A 170 -11.06 15.21 -12.98
CA SER A 170 -12.37 14.73 -12.56
C SER A 170 -13.31 15.89 -12.23
N THR A 171 -14.52 15.85 -12.78
CA THR A 171 -15.58 16.85 -12.58
C THR A 171 -16.69 16.34 -11.68
N THR A 172 -16.68 15.05 -11.36
CA THR A 172 -17.66 14.41 -10.48
C THR A 172 -16.95 13.47 -9.47
N PRO A 173 -17.53 13.29 -8.27
CA PRO A 173 -16.99 12.34 -7.29
C PRO A 173 -16.91 10.91 -7.84
N SER A 174 -17.90 10.45 -8.61
CA SER A 174 -17.92 9.11 -9.20
C SER A 174 -16.78 8.88 -10.21
N MET A 175 -16.45 9.89 -11.01
CA MET A 175 -15.29 9.83 -11.92
C MET A 175 -13.99 9.70 -11.12
N LEU A 176 -13.82 10.49 -10.05
CA LEU A 176 -12.65 10.42 -9.19
C LEU A 176 -12.52 9.02 -8.56
N ILE A 177 -13.60 8.46 -8.00
CA ILE A 177 -13.64 7.11 -7.41
C ILE A 177 -13.22 6.06 -8.45
N GLY A 178 -13.76 6.11 -9.66
CA GLY A 178 -13.41 5.20 -10.75
C GLY A 178 -11.92 5.28 -11.14
N MET A 179 -11.37 6.49 -11.22
CA MET A 179 -9.95 6.69 -11.54
C MET A 179 -9.06 6.24 -10.37
N ARG A 180 -9.47 6.44 -9.14
CA ARG A 180 -8.79 5.91 -7.95
C ARG A 180 -8.72 4.37 -7.98
N ALA A 181 -9.83 3.70 -8.33
CA ALA A 181 -9.82 2.25 -8.51
C ALA A 181 -8.81 1.82 -9.60
N LEU A 182 -8.79 2.53 -10.74
CA LEU A 182 -7.85 2.25 -11.83
C LEU A 182 -6.39 2.53 -11.44
N MET A 183 -6.13 3.58 -10.66
CA MET A 183 -4.82 3.84 -10.05
C MET A 183 -4.41 2.67 -9.13
N GLY A 184 -5.35 2.10 -8.37
CA GLY A 184 -5.15 0.91 -7.55
C GLY A 184 -4.69 -0.29 -8.38
N VAL A 185 -5.25 -0.49 -9.58
CA VAL A 185 -4.79 -1.55 -10.51
C VAL A 185 -3.33 -1.37 -10.87
N GLY A 186 -2.92 -0.17 -11.29
CA GLY A 186 -1.53 0.11 -11.69
C GLY A 186 -0.55 0.07 -10.51
N GLY A 187 -0.92 0.71 -9.40
CA GLY A 187 -0.10 0.82 -8.20
C GLY A 187 0.22 -0.54 -7.56
N ALA A 188 -0.73 -1.48 -7.59
CA ALA A 188 -0.56 -2.82 -7.03
C ALA A 188 0.60 -3.61 -7.67
N ALA A 189 1.02 -3.27 -8.89
CA ALA A 189 2.15 -3.90 -9.56
C ALA A 189 3.51 -3.51 -8.92
N VAL A 190 3.60 -2.33 -8.29
CA VAL A 190 4.88 -1.73 -7.89
C VAL A 190 5.51 -2.44 -6.69
N LEU A 191 4.76 -2.68 -5.62
CA LEU A 191 5.31 -3.26 -4.40
C LEU A 191 5.93 -4.66 -4.62
N PRO A 192 5.20 -5.65 -5.19
CA PRO A 192 5.73 -7.00 -5.33
C PRO A 192 6.88 -7.06 -6.33
N THR A 193 6.80 -6.31 -7.44
CA THR A 193 7.84 -6.36 -8.48
C THR A 193 9.13 -5.68 -8.03
N THR A 194 9.06 -4.54 -7.32
CA THR A 194 10.26 -3.85 -6.81
C THR A 194 11.00 -4.72 -5.80
N LEU A 195 10.30 -5.33 -4.86
CA LEU A 195 10.91 -6.23 -3.88
C LEU A 195 11.51 -7.48 -4.55
N ALA A 196 10.79 -8.07 -5.52
CA ALA A 196 11.27 -9.23 -6.26
C ALA A 196 12.51 -8.91 -7.13
N ILE A 197 12.62 -7.71 -7.71
CA ILE A 197 13.82 -7.27 -8.42
C ILE A 197 15.00 -7.10 -7.46
N ILE A 198 14.78 -6.47 -6.29
CA ILE A 198 15.82 -6.29 -5.26
C ILE A 198 16.40 -7.64 -4.84
N THR A 199 15.58 -8.65 -4.59
CA THR A 199 16.04 -9.97 -4.14
C THR A 199 16.88 -10.71 -5.18
N VAL A 200 16.71 -10.40 -6.47
CA VAL A 200 17.49 -11.00 -7.57
C VAL A 200 18.78 -10.23 -7.85
N VAL A 201 18.74 -8.90 -7.76
CA VAL A 201 19.84 -8.00 -8.15
C VAL A 201 20.90 -7.89 -7.06
N PHE A 202 20.51 -8.02 -5.77
CA PHE A 202 21.43 -7.92 -4.64
C PHE A 202 21.94 -9.28 -4.17
N PRO A 203 23.24 -9.39 -3.83
CA PRO A 203 23.78 -10.58 -3.22
C PRO A 203 23.20 -10.80 -1.82
N PRO A 204 23.16 -12.04 -1.31
CA PRO A 204 22.48 -12.38 -0.05
C PRO A 204 22.89 -11.52 1.15
N HIS A 205 24.19 -11.17 1.27
CA HIS A 205 24.72 -10.38 2.38
C HIS A 205 24.32 -8.89 2.35
N GLU A 206 23.94 -8.34 1.17
CA GLU A 206 23.50 -6.94 1.03
C GLU A 206 21.98 -6.80 0.95
N ARG A 207 21.23 -7.89 0.74
CA ARG A 207 19.75 -7.86 0.59
C ARG A 207 19.05 -7.19 1.76
N GLY A 208 19.48 -7.51 2.99
CA GLY A 208 18.90 -6.91 4.20
C GLY A 208 19.05 -5.39 4.22
N LYS A 209 20.21 -4.86 3.80
CA LYS A 209 20.46 -3.42 3.70
C LYS A 209 19.59 -2.77 2.61
N ALA A 210 19.48 -3.40 1.43
CA ALA A 210 18.68 -2.88 0.33
C ALA A 210 17.18 -2.85 0.68
N ILE A 211 16.65 -3.92 1.29
CA ILE A 211 15.27 -3.98 1.79
C ILE A 211 15.03 -2.96 2.89
N GLY A 212 16.04 -2.71 3.75
CA GLY A 212 15.99 -1.66 4.77
C GLY A 212 15.79 -0.26 4.17
N TYR A 213 16.53 0.10 3.11
CA TYR A 213 16.32 1.37 2.39
C TYR A 213 14.96 1.43 1.70
N TRP A 214 14.52 0.34 1.09
CA TRP A 214 13.20 0.23 0.47
C TRP A 214 12.06 0.43 1.50
N ALA A 215 12.13 -0.22 2.65
CA ALA A 215 11.16 -0.06 3.72
C ALA A 215 11.22 1.34 4.37
N GLY A 216 12.42 1.91 4.53
CA GLY A 216 12.61 3.28 5.01
C GLY A 216 11.97 4.32 4.08
N ALA A 217 12.02 4.08 2.77
CA ALA A 217 11.37 4.94 1.78
C ALA A 217 9.84 4.93 1.91
N VAL A 218 9.22 3.77 2.22
CA VAL A 218 7.78 3.70 2.52
C VAL A 218 7.43 4.58 3.73
N GLY A 219 8.22 4.50 4.80
CA GLY A 219 8.02 5.35 5.98
C GLY A 219 8.18 6.85 5.68
N ALA A 220 9.19 7.21 4.87
CA ALA A 220 9.39 8.59 4.45
C ALA A 220 8.22 9.11 3.59
N ALA A 221 7.67 8.28 2.71
CA ALA A 221 6.53 8.65 1.86
C ALA A 221 5.28 9.00 2.67
N VAL A 222 5.01 8.25 3.75
CA VAL A 222 3.88 8.53 4.64
C VAL A 222 3.95 9.94 5.24
N ALA A 223 5.17 10.43 5.49
CA ALA A 223 5.40 11.77 6.01
C ALA A 223 5.38 12.86 4.94
N LEU A 224 6.03 12.57 3.81
CA LEU A 224 6.19 13.54 2.73
C LEU A 224 4.87 13.83 2.01
N GLY A 225 3.95 12.85 1.97
CA GLY A 225 2.68 13.00 1.27
C GLY A 225 1.86 14.21 1.73
N PRO A 226 1.49 14.31 3.01
CA PRO A 226 0.73 15.46 3.51
C PRO A 226 1.45 16.80 3.31
N VAL A 227 2.79 16.84 3.44
CA VAL A 227 3.58 18.07 3.23
C VAL A 227 3.55 18.49 1.75
N LEU A 228 3.81 17.55 0.83
CA LEU A 228 3.76 17.83 -0.60
C LEU A 228 2.34 18.19 -1.05
N GLY A 229 1.33 17.49 -0.55
CA GLY A 229 -0.08 17.82 -0.79
C GLY A 229 -0.41 19.22 -0.32
N GLY A 230 0.03 19.58 0.88
CA GLY A 230 -0.14 20.93 1.44
C GLY A 230 0.49 22.02 0.58
N ILE A 231 1.74 21.82 0.12
CA ILE A 231 2.44 22.75 -0.79
C ILE A 231 1.67 22.91 -2.11
N LEU A 232 1.25 21.80 -2.74
CA LEU A 232 0.55 21.82 -4.02
C LEU A 232 -0.80 22.53 -3.92
N LEU A 233 -1.55 22.30 -2.86
CA LEU A 233 -2.85 22.91 -2.61
C LEU A 233 -2.75 24.38 -2.21
N GLN A 234 -1.66 24.81 -1.57
CA GLN A 234 -1.40 26.20 -1.23
C GLN A 234 -1.00 27.04 -2.46
N HIS A 235 -0.44 26.39 -3.49
CA HIS A 235 -0.01 27.05 -4.72
C HIS A 235 -0.77 26.55 -5.95
N PRO A 236 -2.10 26.67 -6.00
CA PRO A 236 -2.90 26.12 -7.09
C PRO A 236 -2.52 26.69 -8.45
N ALA A 237 -2.04 27.93 -8.50
CA ALA A 237 -1.63 28.62 -9.73
C ALA A 237 -0.59 27.83 -10.55
N TRP A 238 0.20 26.94 -9.93
CA TRP A 238 1.20 26.16 -10.66
C TRP A 238 0.59 25.23 -11.70
N PHE A 239 -0.59 24.67 -11.40
CA PHE A 239 -1.22 23.63 -12.23
C PHE A 239 -2.68 23.96 -12.59
N GLN A 240 -3.34 24.90 -11.91
CA GLN A 240 -4.75 25.23 -12.12
C GLN A 240 -5.04 25.68 -13.56
N TRP A 241 -4.09 26.38 -14.22
CA TRP A 241 -4.21 26.78 -15.62
C TRP A 241 -4.31 25.57 -16.57
N LEU A 242 -3.81 24.39 -16.14
CA LEU A 242 -3.84 23.15 -16.92
C LEU A 242 -5.05 22.27 -16.57
N VAL A 243 -5.32 22.08 -15.25
CA VAL A 243 -6.34 21.13 -14.77
C VAL A 243 -7.70 21.78 -14.52
N GLY A 244 -7.77 23.10 -14.41
CA GLY A 244 -9.01 23.86 -14.23
C GLY A 244 -9.57 23.84 -12.80
N ASN A 245 -8.96 23.09 -11.87
CA ASN A 245 -9.36 22.99 -10.47
C ASN A 245 -8.17 23.16 -9.52
N VAL A 246 -8.43 23.34 -8.21
CA VAL A 246 -7.41 23.62 -7.20
C VAL A 246 -6.67 22.38 -6.74
N TRP A 247 -7.31 21.21 -6.77
CA TRP A 247 -6.82 19.96 -6.17
C TRP A 247 -6.20 18.98 -7.16
N GLY A 248 -6.42 19.13 -8.45
CA GLY A 248 -5.91 18.18 -9.47
C GLY A 248 -4.39 18.06 -9.51
N SER A 249 -3.67 19.08 -9.01
CA SER A 249 -2.21 19.08 -8.87
C SER A 249 -1.69 17.90 -8.04
N VAL A 250 -2.45 17.43 -7.04
CA VAL A 250 -2.05 16.30 -6.17
C VAL A 250 -1.97 14.97 -6.93
N PHE A 251 -2.73 14.85 -8.02
CA PHE A 251 -2.69 13.70 -8.93
C PHE A 251 -1.71 13.94 -10.07
N LEU A 252 -1.69 15.15 -10.63
CA LEU A 252 -0.85 15.45 -11.78
C LEU A 252 0.64 15.36 -11.49
N ILE A 253 1.07 15.60 -10.23
CA ILE A 253 2.48 15.46 -9.80
C ILE A 253 3.03 14.05 -10.03
N ASN A 254 2.19 13.02 -10.01
CA ASN A 254 2.59 11.64 -10.24
C ASN A 254 3.10 11.43 -11.68
N VAL A 255 2.55 12.15 -12.64
CA VAL A 255 2.83 11.94 -14.07
C VAL A 255 4.30 12.20 -14.44
N PRO A 256 4.89 13.38 -14.17
CA PRO A 256 6.29 13.62 -14.49
C PRO A 256 7.24 12.69 -13.75
N ILE A 257 6.93 12.36 -12.49
CA ILE A 257 7.78 11.46 -11.70
C ILE A 257 7.76 10.06 -12.29
N VAL A 258 6.58 9.57 -12.71
CA VAL A 258 6.44 8.25 -13.36
C VAL A 258 7.12 8.24 -14.71
N ILE A 259 7.02 9.28 -15.53
CA ILE A 259 7.71 9.35 -16.82
C ILE A 259 9.22 9.19 -16.62
N VAL A 260 9.82 9.96 -15.72
CA VAL A 260 11.25 9.87 -15.39
C VAL A 260 11.58 8.47 -14.83
N GLY A 261 10.73 7.94 -13.94
CA GLY A 261 10.87 6.60 -13.36
C GLY A 261 10.87 5.51 -14.43
N VAL A 262 9.90 5.52 -15.34
CA VAL A 262 9.78 4.53 -16.43
C VAL A 262 11.00 4.58 -17.36
N ILE A 263 11.47 5.77 -17.74
CA ILE A 263 12.69 5.93 -18.56
C ILE A 263 13.91 5.36 -17.82
N ALA A 264 14.04 5.66 -16.53
CA ALA A 264 15.14 5.16 -15.71
C ALA A 264 15.07 3.61 -15.56
N ILE A 265 13.87 3.04 -15.30
CA ILE A 265 13.65 1.59 -15.24
C ILE A 265 14.05 0.95 -16.58
N ALA A 266 13.59 1.51 -17.70
CA ALA A 266 13.87 0.97 -19.02
C ALA A 266 15.37 0.87 -19.29
N LYS A 267 16.18 1.85 -18.84
CA LYS A 267 17.62 1.93 -19.08
C LYS A 267 18.48 1.16 -18.06
N VAL A 268 18.05 1.09 -16.79
CA VAL A 268 18.92 0.65 -15.69
C VAL A 268 18.53 -0.72 -15.15
N VAL A 269 17.21 -1.03 -15.11
CA VAL A 269 16.72 -2.27 -14.50
C VAL A 269 16.80 -3.43 -15.49
N PRO A 270 17.44 -4.56 -15.13
CA PRO A 270 17.47 -5.76 -15.98
C PRO A 270 16.10 -6.45 -15.97
N GLU A 271 15.79 -7.16 -17.07
CA GLU A 271 14.62 -8.02 -17.09
C GLU A 271 14.89 -9.29 -16.27
N THR A 272 13.98 -9.63 -15.39
CA THR A 272 14.06 -10.81 -14.54
C THR A 272 12.73 -11.59 -14.59
N LYS A 273 12.81 -12.90 -14.71
CA LYS A 273 11.66 -13.81 -14.73
C LYS A 273 11.91 -14.97 -13.77
N ASN A 274 10.83 -15.59 -13.31
CA ASN A 274 10.92 -16.86 -12.61
C ASN A 274 10.84 -18.01 -13.63
N PRO A 275 11.78 -18.94 -13.67
CA PRO A 275 11.71 -20.09 -14.58
C PRO A 275 10.51 -21.01 -14.28
N ASN A 276 10.04 -21.06 -13.03
CA ASN A 276 8.90 -21.88 -12.59
C ASN A 276 7.80 -20.98 -11.97
N PRO A 277 7.03 -20.23 -12.77
CA PRO A 277 6.01 -19.32 -12.25
C PRO A 277 4.80 -20.09 -11.74
N ARG A 278 4.18 -19.58 -10.66
CA ARG A 278 2.91 -20.12 -10.12
C ARG A 278 1.74 -19.91 -11.10
N ALA A 279 0.67 -20.69 -10.93
CA ALA A 279 -0.59 -20.48 -11.64
C ALA A 279 -1.29 -19.20 -11.15
N LEU A 280 -2.03 -18.53 -12.03
CA LEU A 280 -2.89 -17.41 -11.66
C LEU A 280 -4.19 -17.97 -11.05
N ASP A 281 -4.51 -17.48 -9.87
CA ASP A 281 -5.76 -17.80 -9.18
C ASP A 281 -6.82 -16.73 -9.47
N ILE A 282 -7.46 -16.86 -10.64
CA ILE A 282 -8.54 -15.95 -11.04
C ILE A 282 -9.77 -16.06 -10.13
N PRO A 283 -10.23 -17.27 -9.73
CA PRO A 283 -11.35 -17.41 -8.80
C PRO A 283 -11.10 -16.73 -7.45
N GLY A 284 -9.94 -16.96 -6.84
CA GLY A 284 -9.58 -16.31 -5.57
C GLY A 284 -9.50 -14.79 -5.69
N LEU A 285 -8.97 -14.27 -6.80
CA LEU A 285 -8.96 -12.84 -7.09
C LEU A 285 -10.39 -12.26 -7.14
N LEU A 286 -11.30 -12.87 -7.91
CA LEU A 286 -12.67 -12.40 -8.04
C LEU A 286 -13.43 -12.46 -6.71
N LEU A 287 -13.26 -13.54 -5.95
CA LEU A 287 -13.88 -13.71 -4.63
C LEU A 287 -13.38 -12.66 -3.62
N SER A 288 -12.06 -12.39 -3.60
CA SER A 288 -11.48 -11.41 -2.68
C SER A 288 -11.93 -9.98 -3.01
N ILE A 289 -11.92 -9.57 -4.27
CA ILE A 289 -12.41 -8.24 -4.70
C ILE A 289 -13.89 -8.08 -4.38
N THR A 290 -14.72 -9.06 -4.78
CA THR A 290 -16.16 -8.98 -4.59
C THR A 290 -16.53 -9.02 -3.11
N GLY A 291 -15.89 -9.92 -2.35
CA GLY A 291 -16.14 -10.06 -0.92
C GLY A 291 -15.78 -8.81 -0.11
N LEU A 292 -14.56 -8.27 -0.34
CA LEU A 292 -14.13 -7.03 0.30
C LEU A 292 -14.96 -5.83 -0.17
N GLY A 293 -15.26 -5.77 -1.47
CA GLY A 293 -16.10 -4.71 -2.05
C GLY A 293 -17.48 -4.65 -1.44
N LEU A 294 -18.16 -5.79 -1.32
CA LEU A 294 -19.48 -5.86 -0.69
C LEU A 294 -19.46 -5.54 0.81
N LEU A 295 -18.43 -6.00 1.53
CA LEU A 295 -18.26 -5.68 2.95
C LEU A 295 -18.09 -4.17 3.15
N ILE A 296 -17.18 -3.55 2.41
CA ILE A 296 -16.91 -2.11 2.49
C ILE A 296 -18.14 -1.31 2.02
N PHE A 297 -18.79 -1.73 0.93
CA PHE A 297 -20.04 -1.11 0.46
C PHE A 297 -21.10 -1.10 1.55
N GLY A 298 -21.36 -2.25 2.20
CA GLY A 298 -22.33 -2.31 3.29
C GLY A 298 -21.99 -1.36 4.44
N ILE A 299 -20.71 -1.29 4.83
CA ILE A 299 -20.24 -0.40 5.89
C ILE A 299 -20.46 1.08 5.51
N ILE A 300 -20.04 1.49 4.31
CA ILE A 300 -20.16 2.89 3.85
C ILE A 300 -21.63 3.28 3.69
N HIS A 301 -22.48 2.37 3.18
CA HIS A 301 -23.92 2.64 2.98
C HIS A 301 -24.67 2.89 4.29
N ALA A 302 -24.12 2.46 5.43
CA ALA A 302 -24.67 2.82 6.74
C ALA A 302 -24.62 4.33 7.01
N SER A 303 -23.69 5.10 6.41
CA SER A 303 -23.66 6.55 6.52
C SER A 303 -24.79 7.21 5.73
N GLU A 304 -25.17 6.66 4.58
CA GLU A 304 -26.24 7.18 3.72
C GLU A 304 -27.62 6.91 4.32
N THR A 305 -27.82 5.67 4.79
CA THR A 305 -29.09 5.26 5.40
C THR A 305 -29.27 5.74 6.84
N ARG A 306 -28.19 6.21 7.49
CA ARG A 306 -28.13 6.55 8.93
C ARG A 306 -28.60 5.42 9.85
N ASN A 307 -28.60 4.18 9.36
CA ASN A 307 -29.10 3.01 10.04
C ASN A 307 -28.24 1.77 9.78
N TRP A 308 -27.42 1.40 10.76
CA TRP A 308 -26.57 0.21 10.72
C TRP A 308 -27.32 -1.12 10.59
N LEU A 309 -28.60 -1.16 10.98
CA LEU A 309 -29.43 -2.36 10.97
C LEU A 309 -30.31 -2.44 9.71
N ALA A 310 -30.21 -1.50 8.78
CA ALA A 310 -30.96 -1.54 7.54
C ALA A 310 -30.61 -2.79 6.72
N PRO A 311 -31.59 -3.48 6.10
CA PRO A 311 -31.30 -4.62 5.23
C PRO A 311 -30.35 -4.30 4.09
N SER A 312 -30.41 -3.07 3.54
CA SER A 312 -29.50 -2.57 2.50
C SER A 312 -28.04 -2.45 2.97
N VAL A 313 -27.78 -2.37 4.26
CA VAL A 313 -26.45 -2.39 4.90
C VAL A 313 -26.04 -3.82 5.24
N LEU A 314 -26.93 -4.56 5.94
CA LEU A 314 -26.59 -5.89 6.47
C LEU A 314 -26.42 -6.94 5.37
N ILE A 315 -27.26 -6.91 4.32
CA ILE A 315 -27.20 -7.92 3.25
C ILE A 315 -25.85 -7.89 2.54
N PRO A 316 -25.36 -6.75 1.99
CA PRO A 316 -24.06 -6.73 1.35
C PRO A 316 -22.90 -6.98 2.34
N ALA A 317 -22.98 -6.49 3.58
CA ALA A 317 -21.95 -6.74 4.57
C ALA A 317 -21.81 -8.25 4.90
N PHE A 318 -22.92 -8.95 5.17
CA PHE A 318 -22.90 -10.39 5.41
C PHE A 318 -22.51 -11.20 4.17
N ALA A 319 -22.99 -10.82 2.98
CA ALA A 319 -22.56 -11.43 1.73
C ALA A 319 -21.06 -11.27 1.52
N GLY A 320 -20.51 -10.10 1.81
CA GLY A 320 -19.08 -9.83 1.75
C GLY A 320 -18.28 -10.73 2.70
N VAL A 321 -18.69 -10.83 3.97
CA VAL A 321 -18.08 -11.74 4.95
C VAL A 321 -18.16 -13.19 4.49
N ALA A 322 -19.32 -13.63 3.98
CA ALA A 322 -19.50 -15.00 3.49
C ALA A 322 -18.58 -15.31 2.30
N LEU A 323 -18.42 -14.38 1.35
CA LEU A 323 -17.51 -14.55 0.21
C LEU A 323 -16.06 -14.58 0.64
N ILE A 324 -15.65 -13.73 1.61
CA ILE A 324 -14.29 -13.77 2.18
C ILE A 324 -14.04 -15.10 2.89
N ALA A 325 -15.01 -15.58 3.67
CA ALA A 325 -14.89 -16.88 4.34
C ALA A 325 -14.81 -18.03 3.32
N PHE A 326 -15.58 -17.97 2.24
CA PHE A 326 -15.53 -18.94 1.15
C PHE A 326 -14.20 -18.87 0.38
N PHE A 327 -13.69 -17.68 0.12
CA PHE A 327 -12.35 -17.47 -0.44
C PHE A 327 -11.29 -18.14 0.44
N LEU A 328 -11.27 -17.85 1.74
CA LEU A 328 -10.29 -18.44 2.66
C LEU A 328 -10.43 -19.98 2.75
N TRP A 329 -11.65 -20.49 2.62
CA TRP A 329 -11.92 -21.92 2.60
C TRP A 329 -11.37 -22.59 1.32
N ILE A 330 -11.54 -22.00 0.13
CA ILE A 330 -10.94 -22.48 -1.13
C ILE A 330 -9.43 -22.45 -1.02
N GLU A 331 -8.85 -21.31 -0.61
CA GLU A 331 -7.41 -21.13 -0.46
C GLU A 331 -6.80 -22.14 0.52
N SER A 332 -7.52 -22.50 1.58
CA SER A 332 -7.05 -23.51 2.55
C SER A 332 -6.95 -24.93 1.98
N ARG A 333 -7.60 -25.19 0.83
CA ARG A 333 -7.65 -26.50 0.15
C ARG A 333 -6.88 -26.54 -1.17
N SER A 334 -6.42 -25.39 -1.66
CA SER A 334 -5.71 -25.27 -2.91
C SER A 334 -4.22 -25.57 -2.75
N ASP A 335 -3.69 -26.46 -3.57
CA ASP A 335 -2.23 -26.72 -3.62
C ASP A 335 -1.44 -25.54 -4.24
N HIS A 336 -2.15 -24.64 -4.94
CA HIS A 336 -1.61 -23.46 -5.59
C HIS A 336 -2.14 -22.17 -4.98
N ALA A 337 -2.47 -22.19 -3.67
CA ALA A 337 -3.03 -21.07 -2.95
C ALA A 337 -2.27 -19.76 -3.21
N SER A 338 -3.00 -18.74 -3.63
CA SER A 338 -2.51 -17.37 -3.75
C SER A 338 -2.26 -16.78 -2.38
N PHE A 339 -3.17 -17.05 -1.46
CA PHE A 339 -3.13 -16.64 -0.06
C PHE A 339 -2.88 -17.86 0.84
N ASP A 340 -1.63 -18.06 1.27
CA ASP A 340 -1.25 -19.22 2.09
C ASP A 340 -1.85 -19.15 3.50
N VAL A 341 -3.05 -19.70 3.65
CA VAL A 341 -3.80 -19.76 4.92
C VAL A 341 -3.03 -20.58 5.98
N ALA A 342 -2.15 -21.50 5.57
CA ALA A 342 -1.37 -22.30 6.51
C ALA A 342 -0.39 -21.46 7.36
N LEU A 343 -0.03 -20.25 6.90
CA LEU A 343 0.80 -19.31 7.67
C LEU A 343 0.14 -18.88 8.98
N PHE A 344 -1.18 -18.84 9.03
CA PHE A 344 -1.93 -18.49 10.25
C PHE A 344 -1.86 -19.57 11.34
N LYS A 345 -1.46 -20.80 11.01
CA LYS A 345 -1.21 -21.84 12.01
C LYS A 345 0.01 -21.48 12.89
N ASN A 346 0.94 -20.69 12.37
CA ASN A 346 2.04 -20.18 13.17
C ASN A 346 1.57 -19.01 14.04
N ARG A 347 1.58 -19.21 15.35
CA ARG A 347 1.08 -18.25 16.33
C ARG A 347 1.85 -16.92 16.29
N GLY A 348 3.17 -16.95 16.08
CA GLY A 348 3.99 -15.73 15.96
C GLY A 348 3.60 -14.90 14.74
N TYR A 349 3.41 -15.56 13.59
CA TYR A 349 2.97 -14.93 12.35
C TYR A 349 1.57 -14.33 12.49
N ALA A 350 0.59 -15.13 12.93
CA ALA A 350 -0.80 -14.72 13.06
C ALA A 350 -0.97 -13.51 14.00
N VAL A 351 -0.35 -13.56 15.19
CA VAL A 351 -0.43 -12.47 16.17
C VAL A 351 0.23 -11.20 15.65
N SER A 352 1.40 -11.29 15.01
CA SER A 352 2.08 -10.12 14.44
C SER A 352 1.28 -9.51 13.28
N LEU A 353 0.70 -10.34 12.42
CA LEU A 353 -0.14 -9.91 11.31
C LEU A 353 -1.41 -9.19 11.81
N THR A 354 -2.10 -9.76 12.80
CA THR A 354 -3.29 -9.15 13.43
C THR A 354 -2.92 -7.80 14.08
N ALA A 355 -1.81 -7.73 14.80
CA ALA A 355 -1.36 -6.49 15.43
C ALA A 355 -1.10 -5.39 14.40
N VAL A 356 -0.42 -5.71 13.30
CA VAL A 356 -0.16 -4.75 12.20
C VAL A 356 -1.47 -4.33 11.53
N SER A 357 -2.38 -5.27 11.25
CA SER A 357 -3.68 -4.96 10.63
C SER A 357 -4.50 -3.99 11.46
N LEU A 358 -4.65 -4.25 12.77
CA LEU A 358 -5.40 -3.39 13.68
C LEU A 358 -4.70 -2.02 13.91
N ALA A 359 -3.37 -1.98 13.92
CA ALA A 359 -2.62 -0.73 13.98
C ALA A 359 -2.83 0.12 12.72
N PHE A 360 -2.86 -0.51 11.53
CA PHE A 360 -3.16 0.20 10.28
C PHE A 360 -4.62 0.60 10.15
N PHE A 361 -5.56 -0.17 10.70
CA PHE A 361 -6.96 0.24 10.84
C PHE A 361 -7.04 1.59 11.57
N ALA A 362 -6.42 1.69 12.75
CA ALA A 362 -6.46 2.91 13.55
C ALA A 362 -5.71 4.08 12.86
N LEU A 363 -4.55 3.80 12.26
CA LEU A 363 -3.78 4.80 11.53
C LEU A 363 -4.59 5.40 10.38
N SER A 364 -5.15 4.57 9.50
CA SER A 364 -5.89 5.02 8.33
C SER A 364 -7.17 5.76 8.72
N GLY A 365 -7.90 5.28 9.72
CA GLY A 365 -9.09 5.95 10.23
C GLY A 365 -8.80 7.35 10.77
N VAL A 366 -7.75 7.49 11.59
CA VAL A 366 -7.39 8.79 12.16
C VAL A 366 -6.83 9.74 11.10
N THR A 367 -6.00 9.25 10.18
CA THR A 367 -5.46 10.09 9.08
C THR A 367 -6.54 10.57 8.11
N PHE A 368 -7.67 9.87 8.04
CA PHE A 368 -8.85 10.31 7.28
C PHE A 368 -9.57 11.47 7.99
N VAL A 369 -9.76 11.41 9.32
CA VAL A 369 -10.50 12.43 10.11
C VAL A 369 -9.68 13.71 10.31
N LEU A 370 -8.39 13.58 10.50
CA LEU A 370 -7.50 14.61 10.98
C LEU A 370 -7.40 15.88 10.09
N PRO A 371 -7.37 15.79 8.75
CA PRO A 371 -7.37 16.96 7.89
C PRO A 371 -8.59 17.87 8.09
N PHE A 372 -9.76 17.29 8.36
CA PHE A 372 -10.98 18.07 8.64
C PHE A 372 -10.86 18.83 9.97
N TYR A 373 -10.33 18.18 11.01
CA TYR A 373 -10.05 18.86 12.28
C TYR A 373 -9.07 20.03 12.11
N LEU A 374 -7.95 19.80 11.42
CA LEU A 374 -6.92 20.83 11.25
C LEU A 374 -7.37 21.97 10.34
N GLN A 375 -7.97 21.66 9.19
CA GLN A 375 -8.30 22.66 8.17
C GLN A 375 -9.63 23.38 8.49
N ILE A 376 -10.66 22.66 8.94
CA ILE A 376 -11.99 23.24 9.13
C ILE A 376 -12.17 23.80 10.54
N LEU A 377 -11.89 23.03 11.60
CA LEU A 377 -12.11 23.47 12.96
C LEU A 377 -11.02 24.43 13.44
N ARG A 378 -9.75 24.12 13.10
CA ARG A 378 -8.59 24.92 13.52
C ARG A 378 -8.24 26.05 12.53
N GLY A 379 -8.85 26.04 11.33
CA GLY A 379 -8.60 27.06 10.31
C GLY A 379 -7.18 27.04 9.72
N PHE A 380 -6.47 25.90 9.83
CA PHE A 380 -5.13 25.77 9.24
C PHE A 380 -5.22 25.75 7.72
N ASP A 381 -4.29 26.41 7.07
CA ASP A 381 -4.06 26.23 5.66
C ASP A 381 -3.58 24.79 5.36
N THR A 382 -3.62 24.39 4.11
CA THR A 382 -3.29 23.02 3.69
C THR A 382 -1.83 22.66 4.00
N LEU A 383 -0.91 23.63 3.90
CA LEU A 383 0.50 23.39 4.21
C LEU A 383 0.72 23.20 5.72
N SER A 384 0.17 24.08 6.55
CA SER A 384 0.25 23.97 8.01
C SER A 384 -0.37 22.65 8.50
N ALA A 385 -1.52 22.26 7.92
CA ALA A 385 -2.14 20.97 8.21
C ALA A 385 -1.25 19.79 7.78
N GLY A 386 -0.59 19.87 6.63
CA GLY A 386 0.37 18.87 6.18
C GLY A 386 1.61 18.77 7.07
N LEU A 387 2.16 19.91 7.49
CA LEU A 387 3.32 19.97 8.41
C LEU A 387 3.01 19.39 9.79
N ALA A 388 1.76 19.40 10.23
CA ALA A 388 1.35 18.76 11.48
C ALA A 388 1.56 17.24 11.51
N PHE A 389 1.70 16.59 10.34
CA PHE A 389 2.04 15.16 10.24
C PHE A 389 3.54 14.86 10.35
N VAL A 390 4.42 15.87 10.24
CA VAL A 390 5.88 15.68 10.31
C VAL A 390 6.33 15.04 11.63
N PRO A 391 5.84 15.41 12.81
CA PRO A 391 6.22 14.76 14.06
C PRO A 391 5.89 13.27 14.11
N PHE A 392 4.78 12.84 13.50
CA PHE A 392 4.46 11.41 13.34
C PHE A 392 5.57 10.67 12.57
N ALA A 393 5.99 11.22 11.47
CA ALA A 393 7.06 10.64 10.66
C ALA A 393 8.40 10.62 11.39
N VAL A 394 8.75 11.71 12.06
CA VAL A 394 9.99 11.80 12.87
C VAL A 394 9.98 10.73 13.96
N GLY A 395 8.84 10.57 14.67
CA GLY A 395 8.66 9.51 15.66
C GLY A 395 8.91 8.11 15.08
N GLN A 396 8.34 7.83 13.91
CA GLN A 396 8.49 6.54 13.23
C GLN A 396 9.92 6.29 12.74
N ILE A 397 10.56 7.29 12.11
CA ILE A 397 11.95 7.21 11.63
C ILE A 397 12.93 7.00 12.79
N ILE A 398 12.68 7.60 13.94
CA ILE A 398 13.50 7.41 15.13
C ILE A 398 13.28 6.02 15.75
N ALA A 399 12.03 5.56 15.85
CA ALA A 399 11.68 4.34 16.53
C ALA A 399 12.05 3.07 15.73
N ALA A 400 11.81 3.05 14.42
CA ALA A 400 11.95 1.83 13.62
C ALA A 400 13.38 1.23 13.65
N PRO A 401 14.49 1.98 13.47
CA PRO A 401 15.83 1.42 13.59
C PRO A 401 16.19 1.02 15.03
N ARG A 402 15.74 1.81 16.02
CA ARG A 402 16.00 1.54 17.43
C ARG A 402 15.23 0.32 17.95
N SER A 403 14.09 0.00 17.33
CA SER A 403 13.28 -1.16 17.72
C SER A 403 14.07 -2.47 17.65
N ALA A 404 15.00 -2.60 16.68
CA ALA A 404 15.85 -3.79 16.57
C ALA A 404 16.75 -3.98 17.81
N ALA A 405 17.43 -2.92 18.26
CA ALA A 405 18.24 -2.95 19.48
C ALA A 405 17.38 -3.15 20.75
N MET A 406 16.18 -2.59 20.78
CA MET A 406 15.23 -2.80 21.87
C MET A 406 14.74 -4.26 21.90
N VAL A 407 14.52 -4.88 20.74
CA VAL A 407 14.14 -6.29 20.63
C VAL A 407 15.27 -7.20 21.11
N GLU A 408 16.53 -6.91 20.78
CA GLU A 408 17.68 -7.66 21.30
C GLU A 408 17.71 -7.66 22.85
N LYS A 409 17.32 -6.54 23.48
CA LYS A 409 17.38 -6.37 24.94
C LYS A 409 16.13 -6.85 25.67
N PHE A 410 14.93 -6.60 25.13
CA PHE A 410 13.65 -6.79 25.82
C PHE A 410 12.76 -7.85 25.15
N GLY A 411 13.12 -8.32 23.95
CA GLY A 411 12.33 -9.24 23.14
C GLY A 411 11.18 -8.61 22.37
N TYR A 412 10.70 -9.29 21.33
CA TYR A 412 9.64 -8.82 20.43
C TYR A 412 8.35 -8.46 21.16
N LYS A 413 7.93 -9.29 22.12
CA LYS A 413 6.68 -9.12 22.86
C LYS A 413 6.61 -7.79 23.60
N VAL A 414 7.65 -7.44 24.33
CA VAL A 414 7.70 -6.20 25.13
C VAL A 414 7.72 -4.98 24.20
N VAL A 415 8.58 -4.99 23.17
CA VAL A 415 8.74 -3.85 22.26
C VAL A 415 7.44 -3.55 21.51
N MET A 416 6.80 -4.59 20.96
CA MET A 416 5.51 -4.42 20.25
C MET A 416 4.39 -4.00 21.19
N SER A 417 4.33 -4.54 22.43
CA SER A 417 3.32 -4.12 23.41
C SER A 417 3.51 -2.67 23.82
N VAL A 418 4.75 -2.23 24.11
CA VAL A 418 5.04 -0.82 24.41
C VAL A 418 4.69 0.07 23.24
N GLY A 419 4.99 -0.35 21.99
CA GLY A 419 4.61 0.38 20.79
C GLY A 419 3.10 0.55 20.66
N LEU A 420 2.31 -0.53 20.81
CA LEU A 420 0.85 -0.48 20.78
C LEU A 420 0.27 0.32 21.95
N GLY A 421 0.87 0.22 23.13
CA GLY A 421 0.52 1.06 24.29
C GLY A 421 0.70 2.55 24.01
N ALA A 422 1.82 2.93 23.37
CA ALA A 422 2.08 4.32 22.98
C ALA A 422 1.05 4.80 21.92
N VAL A 423 0.70 3.95 20.95
CA VAL A 423 -0.36 4.24 19.97
C VAL A 423 -1.70 4.44 20.67
N ALA A 424 -2.08 3.55 21.61
CA ALA A 424 -3.33 3.66 22.36
C ALA A 424 -3.39 4.94 23.21
N VAL A 425 -2.28 5.34 23.86
CA VAL A 425 -2.18 6.59 24.60
C VAL A 425 -2.35 7.80 23.67
N ALA A 426 -1.72 7.80 22.51
CA ALA A 426 -1.84 8.89 21.54
C ALA A 426 -3.28 9.02 21.02
N LEU A 427 -3.93 7.91 20.65
CA LEU A 427 -5.33 7.90 20.20
C LEU A 427 -6.31 8.28 21.32
N GLY A 428 -6.05 7.80 22.54
CA GLY A 428 -6.80 8.21 23.73
C GLY A 428 -6.66 9.71 24.01
N ALA A 429 -5.48 10.30 23.81
CA ALA A 429 -5.28 11.73 23.92
C ALA A 429 -6.04 12.51 22.82
N LEU A 430 -6.11 11.97 21.59
CA LEU A 430 -6.92 12.57 20.52
C LEU A 430 -8.42 12.56 20.82
N SER A 431 -8.91 11.66 21.70
CA SER A 431 -10.33 11.59 22.06
C SER A 431 -10.77 12.70 23.05
N VAL A 432 -9.85 13.53 23.53
CA VAL A 432 -10.13 14.60 24.48
C VAL A 432 -9.62 15.97 24.02
N ILE A 433 -9.06 16.08 22.80
CA ILE A 433 -8.62 17.37 22.26
C ILE A 433 -9.81 18.31 22.01
N GLN A 434 -9.58 19.59 22.19
CA GLN A 434 -10.56 20.63 21.94
C GLN A 434 -10.08 21.54 20.79
N ILE A 435 -10.94 22.45 20.33
CA ILE A 435 -10.58 23.39 19.27
C ILE A 435 -9.44 24.32 19.73
N ASP A 436 -9.41 24.69 20.98
CA ASP A 436 -8.41 25.57 21.61
C ASP A 436 -7.17 24.85 22.15
N THR A 437 -7.13 23.51 22.07
CA THR A 437 -5.97 22.73 22.52
C THR A 437 -4.69 23.24 21.87
N PRO A 438 -3.63 23.56 22.64
CA PRO A 438 -2.39 24.10 22.12
C PRO A 438 -1.80 23.17 21.05
N ILE A 439 -1.41 23.71 19.88
CA ILE A 439 -0.96 22.91 18.74
C ILE A 439 0.26 22.04 19.09
N TRP A 440 1.17 22.55 19.95
CA TRP A 440 2.33 21.77 20.36
C TRP A 440 1.94 20.44 21.01
N LEU A 441 0.82 20.38 21.73
CA LEU A 441 0.33 19.15 22.35
C LEU A 441 -0.15 18.15 21.28
N VAL A 442 -0.86 18.63 20.27
CA VAL A 442 -1.27 17.81 19.11
C VAL A 442 -0.04 17.26 18.38
N LEU A 443 1.01 18.07 18.20
CA LEU A 443 2.26 17.64 17.57
C LEU A 443 2.99 16.57 18.41
N VAL A 444 2.98 16.70 19.74
CA VAL A 444 3.53 15.68 20.66
C VAL A 444 2.74 14.38 20.58
N ILE A 445 1.40 14.46 20.54
CA ILE A 445 0.53 13.29 20.36
C ILE A 445 0.89 12.55 19.04
N PHE A 446 1.08 13.30 17.96
CA PHE A 446 1.47 12.72 16.67
C PHE A 446 2.87 12.08 16.70
N PHE A 447 3.81 12.69 17.40
CA PHE A 447 5.13 12.11 17.60
C PHE A 447 5.04 10.78 18.36
N ILE A 448 4.28 10.72 19.45
CA ILE A 448 4.05 9.49 20.26
C ILE A 448 3.38 8.43 19.38
N PHE A 449 2.39 8.82 18.57
CA PHE A 449 1.72 7.92 17.65
C PHE A 449 2.70 7.30 16.65
N GLY A 450 3.51 8.13 15.98
CA GLY A 450 4.52 7.66 15.02
C GLY A 450 5.60 6.80 15.67
N PHE A 451 6.07 7.19 16.86
CA PHE A 451 7.02 6.42 17.64
C PHE A 451 6.49 5.03 18.01
N GLY A 452 5.22 4.98 18.44
CA GLY A 452 4.52 3.71 18.70
C GLY A 452 4.45 2.83 17.46
N MET A 453 4.02 3.38 16.31
CA MET A 453 3.92 2.65 15.05
C MET A 453 5.26 2.08 14.58
N GLY A 454 6.37 2.83 14.73
CA GLY A 454 7.71 2.34 14.42
C GLY A 454 8.12 1.12 15.24
N ASN A 455 7.73 1.08 16.53
CA ASN A 455 7.98 -0.04 17.43
C ASN A 455 7.02 -1.23 17.23
N VAL A 456 5.98 -1.09 16.40
CA VAL A 456 5.07 -2.19 16.02
C VAL A 456 5.45 -2.77 14.67
N ILE A 457 5.57 -1.92 13.63
CA ILE A 457 5.69 -2.37 12.24
C ILE A 457 7.00 -3.12 12.00
N ALA A 458 8.13 -2.57 12.44
CA ALA A 458 9.44 -3.16 12.17
C ALA A 458 9.64 -4.50 12.89
N PRO A 459 9.39 -4.64 14.21
CA PRO A 459 9.49 -5.93 14.89
C PRO A 459 8.48 -6.96 14.38
N ALA A 460 7.23 -6.58 14.11
CA ALA A 460 6.23 -7.49 13.58
C ALA A 460 6.63 -8.04 12.21
N SER A 461 7.14 -7.18 11.31
CA SER A 461 7.64 -7.62 10.00
C SER A 461 8.80 -8.60 10.14
N THR A 462 9.71 -8.36 11.09
CA THR A 462 10.83 -9.27 11.37
C THR A 462 10.35 -10.62 11.88
N VAL A 463 9.40 -10.66 12.83
CA VAL A 463 8.80 -11.91 13.33
C VAL A 463 8.15 -12.68 12.18
N MET A 464 7.36 -12.01 11.34
CA MET A 464 6.68 -12.66 10.22
C MET A 464 7.66 -13.24 9.20
N GLN A 465 8.76 -12.54 8.91
CA GLN A 465 9.77 -13.02 7.95
C GLN A 465 10.63 -14.17 8.51
N ASN A 466 11.00 -14.12 9.79
CA ASN A 466 11.84 -15.14 10.43
C ASN A 466 11.14 -16.51 10.56
N VAL A 467 9.82 -16.51 10.61
CA VAL A 467 9.01 -17.73 10.71
C VAL A 467 8.85 -18.43 9.36
N LEU A 468 9.12 -17.73 8.25
CA LEU A 468 8.90 -18.23 6.89
C LEU A 468 10.14 -18.94 6.36
N PRO A 469 10.00 -20.12 5.72
CA PRO A 469 11.05 -20.68 4.89
C PRO A 469 11.43 -19.69 3.80
N LEU A 470 12.71 -19.58 3.47
CA LEU A 470 13.20 -18.66 2.41
C LEU A 470 12.42 -18.79 1.10
N ALA A 471 12.02 -20.02 0.73
CA ALA A 471 11.20 -20.29 -0.45
C ALA A 471 9.78 -19.68 -0.41
N ARG A 472 9.26 -19.34 0.79
CA ARG A 472 7.92 -18.77 1.00
C ARG A 472 7.95 -17.30 1.47
N ALA A 473 9.12 -16.71 1.63
CA ALA A 473 9.27 -15.33 2.12
C ALA A 473 8.50 -14.30 1.27
N GLY A 474 8.49 -14.48 -0.05
CA GLY A 474 7.74 -13.63 -0.97
C GLY A 474 6.22 -13.71 -0.76
N ALA A 475 5.68 -14.94 -0.63
CA ALA A 475 4.26 -15.15 -0.38
C ALA A 475 3.83 -14.56 0.98
N GLY A 476 4.62 -14.76 2.03
CA GLY A 476 4.34 -14.19 3.34
C GLY A 476 4.37 -12.66 3.37
N SER A 477 5.28 -12.04 2.62
CA SER A 477 5.32 -10.58 2.46
C SER A 477 4.08 -10.06 1.71
N ALA A 478 3.60 -10.78 0.70
CA ALA A 478 2.38 -10.42 -0.03
C ALA A 478 1.16 -10.50 0.90
N VAL A 479 1.01 -11.58 1.68
CA VAL A 479 -0.06 -11.73 2.69
C VAL A 479 0.00 -10.59 3.71
N GLN A 480 1.18 -10.27 4.23
CA GLN A 480 1.36 -9.16 5.17
C GLN A 480 0.89 -7.83 4.58
N ASN A 481 1.29 -7.52 3.34
CA ASN A 481 0.91 -6.27 2.70
C ASN A 481 -0.59 -6.22 2.39
N THR A 482 -1.19 -7.33 1.91
CA THR A 482 -2.64 -7.40 1.65
C THR A 482 -3.44 -7.19 2.92
N VAL A 483 -3.13 -7.90 4.00
CA VAL A 483 -3.86 -7.78 5.28
C VAL A 483 -3.69 -6.39 5.90
N ARG A 484 -2.51 -5.78 5.77
CA ARG A 484 -2.27 -4.40 6.16
C ARG A 484 -3.17 -3.41 5.40
N GLN A 485 -3.27 -3.56 4.08
CA GLN A 485 -4.11 -2.70 3.24
C GLN A 485 -5.60 -2.89 3.54
N VAL A 486 -6.04 -4.14 3.71
CA VAL A 486 -7.42 -4.45 4.13
C VAL A 486 -7.73 -3.83 5.50
N GLY A 487 -6.80 -3.92 6.46
CA GLY A 487 -6.93 -3.25 7.76
C GLY A 487 -7.10 -1.74 7.61
N GLY A 488 -6.29 -1.12 6.74
CA GLY A 488 -6.38 0.32 6.44
C GLY A 488 -7.72 0.71 5.81
N ALA A 489 -8.18 -0.02 4.79
CA ALA A 489 -9.47 0.24 4.12
C ALA A 489 -10.64 0.11 5.11
N LEU A 490 -10.68 -0.97 5.89
CA LEU A 490 -11.68 -1.13 6.94
C LEU A 490 -11.62 0.01 7.97
N GLY A 491 -10.42 0.52 8.26
CA GLY A 491 -10.23 1.68 9.13
C GLY A 491 -10.90 2.94 8.59
N VAL A 492 -10.66 3.27 7.32
CA VAL A 492 -11.29 4.43 6.66
C VAL A 492 -12.81 4.24 6.57
N ALA A 493 -13.27 3.07 6.10
CA ALA A 493 -14.70 2.79 5.95
C ALA A 493 -15.46 2.89 7.28
N VAL A 494 -14.99 2.20 8.32
CA VAL A 494 -15.67 2.17 9.63
C VAL A 494 -15.59 3.53 10.33
N ILE A 495 -14.42 4.12 10.42
CA ILE A 495 -14.21 5.39 11.12
C ILE A 495 -14.91 6.53 10.36
N GLY A 496 -14.80 6.57 9.03
CA GLY A 496 -15.48 7.57 8.19
C GLY A 496 -17.02 7.47 8.32
N THR A 497 -17.56 6.26 8.30
CA THR A 497 -19.03 6.04 8.48
C THR A 497 -19.49 6.43 9.88
N ILE A 498 -18.74 6.08 10.94
CA ILE A 498 -19.07 6.48 12.30
C ILE A 498 -19.00 8.00 12.46
N LEU A 499 -17.98 8.63 11.87
CA LEU A 499 -17.87 10.09 11.85
C LEU A 499 -19.11 10.73 11.22
N ALA A 500 -19.50 10.28 10.03
CA ALA A 500 -20.64 10.79 9.29
C ALA A 500 -21.96 10.61 10.05
N THR A 501 -22.23 9.39 10.54
CA THR A 501 -23.49 9.09 11.25
C THR A 501 -23.60 9.82 12.58
N ARG A 502 -22.48 9.93 13.33
CA ARG A 502 -22.47 10.67 14.61
C ARG A 502 -22.54 12.17 14.40
N TYR A 503 -21.82 12.69 13.39
CA TYR A 503 -21.92 14.09 13.03
C TYR A 503 -23.36 14.47 12.68
N ALA A 504 -24.02 13.73 11.80
CA ALA A 504 -25.39 13.96 11.38
C ALA A 504 -26.36 13.98 12.58
N SER A 505 -26.26 12.99 13.48
CA SER A 505 -27.07 12.94 14.70
C SER A 505 -26.79 14.09 15.67
N ASN A 506 -25.53 14.52 15.79
CA ASN A 506 -25.15 15.56 16.74
C ASN A 506 -25.45 16.97 16.21
N VAL A 507 -25.45 17.19 14.89
CA VAL A 507 -25.72 18.51 14.28
C VAL A 507 -27.23 18.77 14.10
N GLU A 508 -28.06 17.74 14.03
CA GLU A 508 -29.51 17.84 13.77
C GLU A 508 -30.22 18.83 14.73
N PRO A 509 -29.97 18.84 16.06
CA PRO A 509 -30.60 19.80 16.97
C PRO A 509 -30.25 21.26 16.65
N PHE A 510 -29.05 21.51 16.11
CA PHE A 510 -28.62 22.86 15.72
C PHE A 510 -29.25 23.28 14.39
N LEU A 511 -29.42 22.32 13.43
CA LEU A 511 -30.08 22.57 12.14
C LEU A 511 -31.57 22.86 12.28
N GLY A 512 -32.22 22.30 13.31
CA GLY A 512 -33.62 22.60 13.64
C GLY A 512 -33.87 24.07 14.03
N ASN A 513 -32.83 24.79 14.46
CA ASN A 513 -32.89 26.21 14.81
C ASN A 513 -32.57 27.13 13.62
N LEU A 514 -32.32 26.57 12.42
CA LEU A 514 -32.13 27.38 11.23
C LEU A 514 -33.42 28.12 10.84
N PRO A 515 -33.31 29.38 10.37
CA PRO A 515 -34.43 30.14 9.86
C PRO A 515 -35.19 29.35 8.77
N ALA A 516 -36.54 29.57 8.71
CA ALA A 516 -37.40 28.87 7.75
C ALA A 516 -37.08 29.22 6.29
N GLU A 517 -36.35 30.30 6.06
CA GLU A 517 -35.89 30.74 4.74
C GLU A 517 -34.83 29.82 4.14
N ILE A 518 -34.15 28.99 4.96
CA ILE A 518 -33.15 28.04 4.48
C ILE A 518 -33.87 26.79 3.95
N PRO A 519 -33.68 26.45 2.65
CA PRO A 519 -34.32 25.29 2.04
C PRO A 519 -33.95 23.98 2.75
N ASP A 520 -34.89 23.04 2.82
CA ASP A 520 -34.64 21.72 3.45
C ASP A 520 -33.47 20.97 2.77
N GLN A 521 -33.28 21.15 1.46
CA GLN A 521 -32.11 20.61 0.75
C GLN A 521 -30.78 21.14 1.31
N ALA A 522 -30.72 22.42 1.70
CA ALA A 522 -29.53 22.99 2.33
C ALA A 522 -29.31 22.40 3.74
N LYS A 523 -30.38 22.15 4.49
CA LYS A 523 -30.30 21.46 5.80
C LYS A 523 -29.79 20.04 5.65
N GLU A 524 -30.22 19.33 4.60
CA GLU A 524 -29.72 17.99 4.27
C GLU A 524 -28.24 18.00 3.97
N ILE A 525 -27.74 18.89 3.10
CA ILE A 525 -26.31 19.08 2.80
C ILE A 525 -25.53 19.40 4.07
N ALA A 526 -26.05 20.29 4.93
CA ALA A 526 -25.42 20.62 6.20
C ALA A 526 -25.34 19.42 7.15
N SER A 527 -26.33 18.53 7.14
CA SER A 527 -26.33 17.35 7.99
C SER A 527 -25.38 16.24 7.51
N GLU A 528 -24.97 16.24 6.25
CA GLU A 528 -24.09 15.20 5.68
C GLU A 528 -22.64 15.35 6.12
N SER A 529 -22.14 16.60 6.28
CA SER A 529 -20.73 16.85 6.61
C SER A 529 -20.49 18.24 7.18
N ILE A 530 -19.39 18.38 7.93
CA ILE A 530 -18.96 19.67 8.47
C ILE A 530 -18.68 20.70 7.35
N ILE A 531 -18.17 20.28 6.20
CA ILE A 531 -17.95 21.18 5.06
C ILE A 531 -19.28 21.60 4.45
N GLY A 532 -20.24 20.69 4.34
CA GLY A 532 -21.61 21.03 3.93
C GLY A 532 -22.23 22.08 4.83
N THR A 533 -22.11 21.91 6.16
CA THR A 533 -22.58 22.93 7.10
C THR A 533 -21.91 24.29 6.89
N VAL A 534 -20.56 24.32 6.81
CA VAL A 534 -19.83 25.59 6.60
C VAL A 534 -20.23 26.25 5.28
N SER A 535 -20.45 25.48 4.21
CA SER A 535 -20.90 25.98 2.91
C SER A 535 -22.29 26.62 3.01
N VAL A 536 -23.25 25.95 3.66
CA VAL A 536 -24.60 26.47 3.88
C VAL A 536 -24.57 27.72 4.75
N LEU A 537 -23.75 27.75 5.80
CA LEU A 537 -23.60 28.93 6.66
C LEU A 537 -23.02 30.13 5.92
N ASN A 538 -22.06 29.94 5.01
CA ASN A 538 -21.52 31.01 4.19
C ASN A 538 -22.60 31.59 3.25
N GLN A 539 -23.41 30.74 2.62
CA GLN A 539 -24.54 31.19 1.81
C GLN A 539 -25.61 31.93 2.65
N ALA A 540 -25.82 31.48 3.88
CA ALA A 540 -26.73 32.12 4.82
C ALA A 540 -26.29 33.55 5.18
N VAL A 541 -24.97 33.78 5.34
CA VAL A 541 -24.41 35.13 5.53
C VAL A 541 -24.70 36.02 4.32
N GLU A 542 -24.47 35.50 3.10
CA GLU A 542 -24.75 36.26 1.86
C GLU A 542 -26.23 36.57 1.69
N SER A 543 -27.11 35.71 2.22
CA SER A 543 -28.58 35.90 2.22
C SER A 543 -29.09 36.85 3.32
N GLY A 544 -28.19 37.45 4.12
CA GLY A 544 -28.54 38.44 5.12
C GLY A 544 -28.94 37.88 6.50
N ILE A 545 -28.67 36.61 6.78
CA ILE A 545 -28.89 36.04 8.12
C ILE A 545 -27.90 36.70 9.12
N PRO A 546 -28.35 37.08 10.34
CA PRO A 546 -27.49 37.74 11.31
C PRO A 546 -26.23 36.92 11.63
N ALA A 547 -25.08 37.59 11.61
CA ALA A 547 -23.77 36.96 11.86
C ALA A 547 -23.72 36.26 13.24
N THR A 548 -24.47 36.72 14.24
CA THR A 548 -24.58 36.07 15.54
C THR A 548 -25.24 34.69 15.46
N THR A 549 -26.29 34.55 14.66
CA THR A 549 -26.98 33.29 14.42
C THR A 549 -26.05 32.31 13.67
N VAL A 550 -25.36 32.80 12.64
CA VAL A 550 -24.40 31.99 11.88
C VAL A 550 -23.24 31.50 12.77
N ALA A 551 -22.70 32.37 13.65
CA ALA A 551 -21.64 32.00 14.57
C ALA A 551 -22.09 30.95 15.60
N GLN A 552 -23.33 31.04 16.11
CA GLN A 552 -23.89 30.04 17.01
C GLN A 552 -24.07 28.68 16.32
N LEU A 553 -24.55 28.67 15.10
CA LEU A 553 -24.72 27.45 14.30
C LEU A 553 -23.37 26.84 13.94
N GLN A 554 -22.39 27.66 13.59
CA GLN A 554 -21.01 27.23 13.32
C GLN A 554 -20.38 26.56 14.56
N SER A 555 -20.52 27.20 15.74
CA SER A 555 -19.99 26.62 16.98
C SER A 555 -20.66 25.30 17.33
N GLY A 556 -21.98 25.18 17.14
CA GLY A 556 -22.70 23.91 17.31
C GLY A 556 -22.27 22.82 16.35
N ALA A 557 -22.06 23.15 15.07
CA ALA A 557 -21.54 22.21 14.08
C ALA A 557 -20.10 21.76 14.38
N PHE A 558 -19.25 22.67 14.86
CA PHE A 558 -17.89 22.34 15.27
C PHE A 558 -17.88 21.42 16.49
N GLU A 559 -18.74 21.67 17.47
CA GLU A 559 -18.91 20.80 18.63
C GLU A 559 -19.45 19.41 18.22
N ALA A 560 -20.43 19.35 17.32
CA ALA A 560 -20.94 18.11 16.77
C ALA A 560 -19.86 17.27 16.08
N PHE A 561 -19.01 17.91 15.28
CA PHE A 561 -17.89 17.25 14.61
C PHE A 561 -16.82 16.78 15.62
N LEU A 562 -16.48 17.62 16.60
CA LEU A 562 -15.50 17.30 17.62
C LEU A 562 -15.94 16.08 18.45
N ASN A 563 -17.19 16.05 18.87
CA ASN A 563 -17.78 14.90 19.58
C ASN A 563 -17.75 13.62 18.72
N ALA A 564 -18.08 13.72 17.43
CA ALA A 564 -17.97 12.60 16.52
C ALA A 564 -16.52 12.12 16.37
N SER A 565 -15.55 13.03 16.27
CA SER A 565 -14.12 12.75 16.22
C SER A 565 -13.59 12.08 17.49
N HIS A 566 -14.08 12.51 18.67
CA HIS A 566 -13.75 11.89 19.95
C HIS A 566 -14.20 10.42 19.97
N ILE A 567 -15.44 10.13 19.53
CA ILE A 567 -15.98 8.76 19.47
C ILE A 567 -15.13 7.91 18.52
N THR A 568 -14.78 8.40 17.34
CA THR A 568 -13.94 7.66 16.39
C THR A 568 -12.53 7.37 16.94
N SER A 569 -11.95 8.34 17.68
CA SER A 569 -10.66 8.17 18.36
C SER A 569 -10.74 7.17 19.51
N MET A 570 -11.83 7.16 20.28
CA MET A 570 -12.07 6.17 21.34
C MET A 570 -12.21 4.76 20.78
N ILE A 571 -12.94 4.59 19.67
CA ILE A 571 -13.09 3.29 19.00
C ILE A 571 -11.72 2.82 18.47
N SER A 572 -10.95 3.70 17.83
CA SER A 572 -9.60 3.39 17.38
C SER A 572 -8.68 3.00 18.54
N THR A 573 -8.80 3.68 19.68
CA THR A 573 -8.09 3.33 20.94
C THR A 573 -8.46 1.91 21.40
N GLY A 574 -9.76 1.60 21.44
CA GLY A 574 -10.24 0.27 21.82
C GLY A 574 -9.69 -0.84 20.92
N ILE A 575 -9.67 -0.61 19.61
CA ILE A 575 -9.12 -1.56 18.62
C ILE A 575 -7.62 -1.77 18.83
N VAL A 576 -6.87 -0.69 19.09
CA VAL A 576 -5.42 -0.80 19.37
C VAL A 576 -5.16 -1.46 20.71
N LEU A 577 -6.00 -1.25 21.72
CA LEU A 577 -5.93 -1.99 22.98
C LEU A 577 -6.19 -3.49 22.79
N ILE A 578 -7.13 -3.87 21.91
CA ILE A 578 -7.30 -5.28 21.52
C ILE A 578 -5.99 -5.80 20.91
N ALA A 579 -5.38 -5.06 19.98
CA ALA A 579 -4.10 -5.44 19.39
C ALA A 579 -2.99 -5.57 20.46
N PHE A 580 -2.95 -4.65 21.44
CA PHE A 580 -2.03 -4.69 22.57
C PHE A 580 -2.18 -5.98 23.37
N PHE A 581 -3.41 -6.35 23.75
CA PHE A 581 -3.66 -7.58 24.50
C PHE A 581 -3.41 -8.83 23.66
N VAL A 582 -3.71 -8.80 22.37
CA VAL A 582 -3.39 -9.90 21.43
C VAL A 582 -1.88 -10.15 21.40
N VAL A 583 -1.06 -9.09 21.33
CA VAL A 583 0.41 -9.23 21.40
C VAL A 583 0.86 -9.66 22.79
N LEU A 584 0.35 -9.02 23.84
CA LEU A 584 0.76 -9.26 25.22
C LEU A 584 0.51 -10.71 25.66
N PHE A 585 -0.62 -11.31 25.28
CA PHE A 585 -0.97 -12.67 25.66
C PHE A 585 -0.72 -13.71 24.56
N GLY A 586 -0.82 -13.28 23.29
CA GLY A 586 -0.78 -14.15 22.13
C GLY A 586 0.62 -14.41 21.58
N LEU A 587 1.53 -13.42 21.62
CA LEU A 587 2.86 -13.57 21.02
C LEU A 587 3.73 -14.53 21.84
N PRO A 588 4.23 -15.64 21.26
CA PRO A 588 5.14 -16.53 21.95
C PRO A 588 6.47 -15.80 22.25
N LYS A 589 7.25 -16.36 23.20
CA LYS A 589 8.64 -15.92 23.37
C LYS A 589 9.42 -16.34 22.12
N ILE A 590 9.90 -15.36 21.38
CA ILE A 590 10.74 -15.54 20.19
C ILE A 590 12.09 -14.97 20.55
N ASP A 591 13.11 -15.82 20.55
CA ASP A 591 14.48 -15.36 20.82
C ASP A 591 14.93 -14.42 19.69
N PRO A 592 15.54 -13.28 20.03
CA PRO A 592 16.12 -12.41 19.03
C PRO A 592 17.19 -13.16 18.24
N PRO A 593 17.42 -12.84 16.97
CA PRO A 593 18.46 -13.49 16.19
C PRO A 593 19.80 -13.29 16.90
N GLN A 594 20.39 -14.39 17.36
CA GLN A 594 21.73 -14.33 17.93
C GLN A 594 22.66 -13.79 16.85
N LYS A 595 23.42 -12.73 17.17
CA LYS A 595 24.55 -12.32 16.34
C LYS A 595 25.39 -13.59 16.17
N ALA A 596 25.46 -14.09 14.94
CA ALA A 596 26.41 -15.14 14.64
C ALA A 596 27.74 -14.65 15.22
N LYS A 597 28.24 -15.28 16.29
CA LYS A 597 29.63 -15.11 16.66
C LYS A 597 30.39 -15.48 15.40
N ILE A 598 30.95 -14.48 14.74
CA ILE A 598 31.98 -14.72 13.75
C ILE A 598 33.10 -15.29 14.62
N GLU A 599 33.12 -16.61 14.77
CA GLU A 599 34.32 -17.26 15.23
C GLU A 599 35.39 -16.83 14.25
N PRO A 600 36.49 -16.25 14.75
CA PRO A 600 37.60 -15.94 13.86
C PRO A 600 37.89 -17.22 13.08
N PRO A 601 38.12 -17.15 11.77
CA PRO A 601 38.34 -18.34 10.96
C PRO A 601 39.34 -19.19 11.73
N THR A 602 38.90 -20.37 12.12
CA THR A 602 39.76 -21.39 12.76
C THR A 602 41.00 -21.39 11.87
N GLN A 603 42.17 -21.08 12.43
CA GLN A 603 43.41 -21.03 11.67
C GLN A 603 43.41 -22.28 10.80
N VAL A 604 43.36 -22.11 9.48
CA VAL A 604 43.53 -23.21 8.52
C VAL A 604 44.84 -23.87 8.97
N PRO A 605 44.85 -25.13 9.33
CA PRO A 605 46.09 -25.79 9.69
C PRO A 605 47.06 -25.57 8.56
N ASP A 606 48.30 -25.18 8.90
CA ASP A 606 49.38 -24.93 7.94
C ASP A 606 49.42 -26.11 6.94
N PRO A 607 49.27 -25.90 5.63
CA PRO A 607 49.21 -27.00 4.67
C PRO A 607 50.46 -27.86 4.63
N ALA A 608 51.54 -27.48 5.36
CA ALA A 608 52.80 -28.25 5.48
C ALA A 608 52.70 -29.52 6.32
N HIS A 609 51.59 -29.78 7.09
CA HIS A 609 51.49 -30.92 7.99
C HIS A 609 50.14 -31.67 7.98
N SER A 610 49.39 -31.64 6.89
CA SER A 610 48.17 -32.43 6.83
C SER A 610 48.40 -33.72 6.00
N GLU A 611 48.22 -34.86 6.66
CA GLU A 611 48.18 -36.19 6.00
C GLU A 611 47.12 -36.27 4.86
N THR A 612 46.27 -35.26 4.74
CA THR A 612 45.25 -35.12 3.70
C THR A 612 45.85 -34.93 2.31
N ASN A 613 47.03 -34.31 2.17
CA ASN A 613 47.68 -34.19 0.86
C ASN A 613 48.19 -35.52 0.32
N ALA A 614 48.59 -36.44 1.20
CA ALA A 614 49.02 -37.79 0.82
C ALA A 614 47.84 -38.65 0.31
N VAL A 615 46.63 -38.44 0.85
CA VAL A 615 45.42 -39.14 0.39
C VAL A 615 44.92 -38.59 -0.96
N ILE A 616 45.03 -37.29 -1.18
CA ILE A 616 44.64 -36.65 -2.46
C ILE A 616 45.62 -37.01 -3.56
N GLU A 617 46.94 -37.05 -3.29
CA GLU A 617 47.94 -37.54 -4.27
C GLU A 617 47.79 -39.03 -4.58
N ALA A 618 47.43 -39.83 -3.60
CA ALA A 618 47.18 -41.27 -3.82
C ALA A 618 45.89 -41.51 -4.65
N GLU A 619 44.84 -40.74 -4.45
CA GLU A 619 43.62 -40.82 -5.27
C GLU A 619 43.86 -40.33 -6.71
N PHE A 620 44.63 -39.23 -6.91
CA PHE A 620 44.98 -38.79 -8.26
C PHE A 620 45.88 -39.76 -8.99
N SER A 621 46.85 -40.42 -8.33
CA SER A 621 47.71 -41.45 -8.91
C SER A 621 46.90 -42.71 -9.33
N ASN A 622 45.91 -43.09 -8.55
CA ASN A 622 45.01 -44.19 -8.89
C ASN A 622 44.09 -43.86 -10.09
N TYR A 623 43.70 -42.59 -10.25
CA TYR A 623 42.89 -42.16 -11.39
C TYR A 623 43.69 -42.10 -12.69
N GLU A 624 44.96 -41.67 -12.65
CA GLU A 624 45.86 -41.69 -13.84
C GLU A 624 46.15 -43.14 -14.29
N THR A 625 46.34 -44.08 -13.35
CA THR A 625 46.59 -45.48 -13.67
C THR A 625 45.37 -46.16 -14.30
N ALA A 626 44.16 -45.85 -13.79
CA ALA A 626 42.91 -46.40 -14.35
C ALA A 626 42.60 -45.88 -15.76
N VAL A 627 42.90 -44.60 -16.06
CA VAL A 627 42.69 -44.00 -17.38
C VAL A 627 43.69 -44.55 -18.41
N VAL A 628 44.92 -44.89 -18.02
CA VAL A 628 45.92 -45.48 -18.90
C VAL A 628 45.57 -46.95 -19.25
N GLU A 629 45.01 -47.69 -18.27
CA GLU A 629 44.58 -49.10 -18.51
C GLU A 629 43.36 -49.20 -19.42
N GLU A 630 42.45 -48.21 -19.35
CA GLU A 630 41.25 -48.15 -20.19
C GLU A 630 41.57 -47.72 -21.63
N LEU A 631 42.66 -46.97 -21.87
CA LEU A 631 43.14 -46.57 -23.19
C LEU A 631 43.91 -47.70 -23.91
N ASP A 632 44.52 -48.64 -23.19
CA ASP A 632 45.26 -49.77 -23.77
C ASP A 632 44.36 -50.99 -24.11
N SER A 633 43.12 -51.01 -23.60
CA SER A 633 42.13 -52.06 -23.84
C SER A 633 41.18 -51.83 -25.01
N SER A 634 41.32 -50.71 -25.75
CA SER A 634 40.47 -50.45 -26.93
C SER A 634 40.95 -51.26 -28.16
N PRO A 635 40.05 -51.95 -28.86
CA PRO A 635 40.43 -52.79 -30.03
C PRO A 635 40.96 -51.92 -31.17
N LYS A 636 42.15 -52.30 -31.70
CA LYS A 636 42.75 -51.69 -32.89
C LYS A 636 41.81 -51.75 -34.06
N PRO A 637 41.68 -50.70 -34.87
CA PRO A 637 40.90 -50.76 -36.11
C PRO A 637 41.47 -51.71 -37.09
N ALA A 638 40.58 -52.53 -37.72
CA ALA A 638 40.92 -53.50 -38.73
C ALA A 638 41.43 -52.79 -39.99
N ASP A 639 42.54 -53.35 -40.52
CA ASP A 639 43.24 -52.94 -41.74
C ASP A 639 42.33 -53.10 -42.98
N PRO A 640 42.13 -52.11 -43.84
CA PRO A 640 41.32 -52.20 -45.03
C PRO A 640 42.17 -52.62 -46.21
N ALA A 641 42.52 -53.95 -46.29
CA ALA A 641 43.06 -54.56 -47.51
C ALA A 641 42.90 -56.09 -47.48
N ARG A 642 41.65 -56.53 -47.87
CA ARG A 642 41.39 -57.68 -48.71
C ARG A 642 39.92 -57.80 -49.06
#